data_80fb7df827a65350066258f1659ff7e7
#
_entry.id   80fb7df827a65350066258f1659ff7e7
#
_cell.length_a   1.000
_cell.length_b   1.000
_cell.length_c   1.000
_cell.angle_alpha   90.00
_cell.angle_beta   90.00
_cell.angle_gamma   90.00
#
_symmetry.space_group_name_H-M   'P 1'
#
loop_
_entity.id
_entity.type
_entity.pdbx_description
1 polymer ?
#
loop_
_entity_poly.entity_id
_entity_poly.type
_entity_poly.pdbx_seq_one_letter_code
_entity_poly.pdbx_strand_id
1 'polypeptide(L)'
;MILSCQNICKSFGEKIILKDASFHIEDREKAALIGNNGAGKTTLLRIIMHELSPDSGNVVLAKDKNIGYLAQYQDIHGHHTIYEELISTKQHIIDMENRLRSLEQEMKTTTGDALDSLMNTYTRLSHQFELENGYAYKSEIMGVLKGLGFTEEDFERQIETLSGGQKTRVALGKLLLASPDILLLDEPTNHLDMESISWLETYLLNYPGAVFIVSHDRYFLDKVVTKVVEIEAGNMRMYSGNYSAYALKKAQLRDAQYKAYLNQQRDIKHQEAVIAKLKSFNREKSIKRAESREKMLDKVQRIDKPQEIQNQMRISLEPRFVSGNDVLTVESLSKSFPGQTLFSDISFEIKRGERVALIGNNGTGKTTMLKIINGLIDADSGRFTLGSKVQIGYYDQEHHVLHMEKTIFEEISDAYPTLTETEIRNMLAAFLFTGDDVLKLIYALSGGERGRVSLAKLMLSEANFLILDEPTNHLDIASKEILEEALNSYTGTVFYVSHDRYFINQTATRILDLTNQAIVNYIGDYDYYLEKKEELTEKYAPAAAQAVTEAKQASDNKLSWQQQKEEQARQRKRENELKKVEARIEELETRDKEIDETMILPDICTNVAECAKLSKEKAAITEELEGLYEKWEELA
;
A
#
# COMPACT_ATOMS: atom_id res chain seq x y z
N MET A 1 1.33 25.11 -14.67
CA MET A 1 0.84 23.87 -15.36
C MET A 1 1.99 23.34 -16.22
N ILE A 2 2.46 22.14 -15.91
CA ILE A 2 3.57 21.50 -16.60
C ILE A 2 3.09 20.45 -17.62
N LEU A 3 2.01 19.72 -17.30
CA LEU A 3 1.39 18.71 -18.16
C LEU A 3 -0.12 18.92 -18.17
N SER A 4 -0.75 18.84 -19.35
CA SER A 4 -2.21 18.87 -19.52
C SER A 4 -2.65 17.83 -20.55
N CYS A 5 -3.60 17.01 -20.16
CA CYS A 5 -4.32 16.09 -21.02
C CYS A 5 -5.73 16.63 -21.23
N GLN A 6 -6.19 16.71 -22.47
CA GLN A 6 -7.47 17.32 -22.84
C GLN A 6 -8.29 16.37 -23.71
N ASN A 7 -9.45 15.96 -23.20
CA ASN A 7 -10.45 15.13 -23.90
C ASN A 7 -9.86 13.88 -24.55
N ILE A 8 -8.95 13.20 -23.86
CA ILE A 8 -8.31 11.99 -24.37
C ILE A 8 -9.31 10.86 -24.40
N CYS A 9 -9.52 10.29 -25.59
CA CYS A 9 -10.28 9.06 -25.79
C CYS A 9 -9.36 7.97 -26.32
N LYS A 10 -9.57 6.74 -25.84
CA LYS A 10 -8.89 5.55 -26.36
C LYS A 10 -9.75 4.32 -26.23
N SER A 11 -9.83 3.56 -27.33
CA SER A 11 -10.53 2.28 -27.41
C SER A 11 -9.64 1.21 -28.02
N PHE A 12 -9.88 -0.05 -27.68
CA PHE A 12 -9.28 -1.21 -28.31
C PHE A 12 -10.41 -2.14 -28.79
N GLY A 13 -10.64 -2.17 -30.09
CA GLY A 13 -11.80 -2.83 -30.67
C GLY A 13 -13.09 -2.19 -30.16
N GLU A 14 -13.97 -2.98 -29.57
CA GLU A 14 -15.23 -2.49 -29.00
C GLU A 14 -15.11 -1.95 -27.57
N LYS A 15 -13.97 -2.18 -26.90
CA LYS A 15 -13.77 -1.79 -25.50
C LYS A 15 -13.24 -0.36 -25.41
N ILE A 16 -14.04 0.56 -24.89
CA ILE A 16 -13.61 1.93 -24.55
C ILE A 16 -12.82 1.87 -23.23
N ILE A 17 -11.60 2.37 -23.26
CA ILE A 17 -10.69 2.43 -22.09
C ILE A 17 -10.69 3.81 -21.46
N LEU A 18 -10.60 4.87 -22.27
CA LEU A 18 -10.63 6.27 -21.81
C LEU A 18 -11.71 7.01 -22.59
N LYS A 19 -12.52 7.80 -21.87
CA LYS A 19 -13.61 8.59 -22.41
C LYS A 19 -13.48 10.03 -21.91
N ASP A 20 -13.17 10.96 -22.83
CA ASP A 20 -13.02 12.39 -22.54
C ASP A 20 -12.13 12.70 -21.32
N ALA A 21 -11.05 11.90 -21.16
CA ALA A 21 -10.16 12.01 -20.02
C ALA A 21 -9.41 13.36 -20.05
N SER A 22 -9.64 14.19 -19.03
CA SER A 22 -9.05 15.53 -18.94
C SER A 22 -8.51 15.76 -17.53
N PHE A 23 -7.22 16.13 -17.44
CA PHE A 23 -6.56 16.51 -16.20
C PHE A 23 -5.33 17.36 -16.48
N HIS A 24 -4.79 17.97 -15.42
CA HIS A 24 -3.56 18.75 -15.48
C HIS A 24 -2.71 18.51 -14.23
N ILE A 25 -1.41 18.69 -14.40
CA ILE A 25 -0.42 18.64 -13.32
C ILE A 25 0.30 19.99 -13.30
N GLU A 26 0.39 20.57 -12.12
CA GLU A 26 1.11 21.81 -11.90
C GLU A 26 2.61 21.55 -11.69
N ASP A 27 3.40 22.61 -11.74
CA ASP A 27 4.83 22.50 -11.45
C ASP A 27 5.05 22.09 -10.00
N ARG A 28 5.98 21.15 -9.75
CA ARG A 28 6.28 20.55 -8.44
C ARG A 28 5.13 19.80 -7.77
N GLU A 29 3.99 19.62 -8.45
CA GLU A 29 2.85 18.89 -7.91
C GLU A 29 3.14 17.38 -7.83
N LYS A 30 2.70 16.74 -6.75
CA LYS A 30 2.78 15.30 -6.56
C LYS A 30 1.37 14.72 -6.73
N ALA A 31 1.12 14.06 -7.85
CA ALA A 31 -0.21 13.52 -8.17
C ALA A 31 -0.17 11.99 -8.30
N ALA A 32 -1.25 11.35 -7.86
CA ALA A 32 -1.46 9.91 -8.05
C ALA A 32 -2.49 9.65 -9.13
N LEU A 33 -2.31 8.58 -9.90
CA LEU A 33 -3.29 8.01 -10.81
C LEU A 33 -3.81 6.69 -10.24
N ILE A 34 -5.09 6.66 -9.87
CA ILE A 34 -5.75 5.52 -9.23
C ILE A 34 -6.84 4.97 -10.14
N GLY A 35 -7.08 3.67 -10.05
CA GLY A 35 -8.14 2.96 -10.77
C GLY A 35 -7.92 1.46 -10.71
N ASN A 36 -8.97 0.69 -10.97
CA ASN A 36 -8.92 -0.76 -10.98
C ASN A 36 -7.94 -1.30 -12.03
N ASN A 37 -7.55 -2.56 -11.91
CA ASN A 37 -6.74 -3.21 -12.95
C ASN A 37 -7.53 -3.22 -14.27
N GLY A 38 -6.83 -2.88 -15.37
CA GLY A 38 -7.46 -2.73 -16.68
C GLY A 38 -8.27 -1.44 -16.90
N ALA A 39 -8.28 -0.49 -15.94
CA ALA A 39 -8.95 0.81 -16.10
C ALA A 39 -8.26 1.76 -17.10
N GLY A 40 -7.03 1.42 -17.55
CA GLY A 40 -6.31 2.22 -18.55
C GLY A 40 -5.20 3.10 -17.99
N LYS A 41 -4.73 2.86 -16.74
CA LYS A 41 -3.63 3.62 -16.11
C LYS A 41 -2.36 3.62 -17.00
N THR A 42 -1.82 2.44 -17.30
CA THR A 42 -0.62 2.29 -18.14
C THR A 42 -0.87 2.77 -19.57
N THR A 43 -2.09 2.60 -20.10
CA THR A 43 -2.48 3.14 -21.43
C THR A 43 -2.36 4.67 -21.44
N LEU A 44 -2.83 5.34 -20.40
CA LEU A 44 -2.72 6.79 -20.27
C LEU A 44 -1.25 7.24 -20.17
N LEU A 45 -0.42 6.56 -19.37
CA LEU A 45 1.01 6.87 -19.28
C LEU A 45 1.71 6.73 -20.64
N ARG A 46 1.41 5.67 -21.40
CA ARG A 46 1.96 5.49 -22.76
C ARG A 46 1.49 6.55 -23.75
N ILE A 47 0.26 7.06 -23.59
CA ILE A 47 -0.23 8.19 -24.41
C ILE A 47 0.54 9.47 -24.05
N ILE A 48 0.79 9.72 -22.77
CA ILE A 48 1.60 10.88 -22.31
C ILE A 48 3.02 10.81 -22.85
N MET A 49 3.60 9.61 -22.89
CA MET A 49 4.94 9.36 -23.45
C MET A 49 4.99 9.36 -24.99
N HIS A 50 3.85 9.58 -25.67
CA HIS A 50 3.71 9.47 -27.13
C HIS A 50 4.07 8.10 -27.72
N GLU A 51 4.12 7.04 -26.89
CA GLU A 51 4.30 5.66 -27.34
C GLU A 51 3.03 5.09 -27.96
N LEU A 52 1.87 5.64 -27.57
CA LEU A 52 0.56 5.25 -28.06
C LEU A 52 -0.23 6.49 -28.46
N SER A 53 -0.77 6.51 -29.69
CA SER A 53 -1.63 7.61 -30.16
C SER A 53 -3.03 7.51 -29.55
N PRO A 54 -3.60 8.59 -29.00
CA PRO A 54 -5.00 8.63 -28.62
C PRO A 54 -5.90 8.59 -29.87
N ASP A 55 -7.15 8.16 -29.70
CA ASP A 55 -8.14 8.18 -30.79
C ASP A 55 -8.66 9.62 -30.98
N SER A 56 -8.74 10.41 -29.92
CA SER A 56 -9.01 11.85 -29.92
C SER A 56 -8.41 12.52 -28.68
N GLY A 57 -8.32 13.84 -28.69
CA GLY A 57 -7.75 14.64 -27.63
C GLY A 57 -6.26 14.91 -27.81
N ASN A 58 -5.70 15.72 -26.91
CA ASN A 58 -4.31 16.17 -27.00
C ASN A 58 -3.61 16.10 -25.64
N VAL A 59 -2.30 15.77 -25.68
CA VAL A 59 -1.37 15.91 -24.57
C VAL A 59 -0.52 17.15 -24.82
N VAL A 60 -0.47 18.06 -23.86
CA VAL A 60 0.31 19.29 -23.93
C VAL A 60 1.33 19.29 -22.79
N LEU A 61 2.60 19.28 -23.14
CA LEU A 61 3.71 19.47 -22.23
C LEU A 61 4.21 20.93 -22.31
N ALA A 62 4.61 21.51 -21.19
CA ALA A 62 5.20 22.84 -21.18
C ALA A 62 6.51 22.84 -21.99
N LYS A 63 6.80 23.97 -22.64
CA LYS A 63 7.98 24.11 -23.50
C LYS A 63 9.26 23.89 -22.69
N ASP A 64 10.23 23.23 -23.32
CA ASP A 64 11.57 22.95 -22.76
C ASP A 64 11.56 22.11 -21.46
N LYS A 65 10.51 21.27 -21.26
CA LYS A 65 10.38 20.37 -20.13
C LYS A 65 10.59 18.92 -20.52
N ASN A 66 11.30 18.17 -19.67
CA ASN A 66 11.65 16.77 -19.87
C ASN A 66 10.74 15.85 -19.05
N ILE A 67 10.32 14.73 -19.66
CA ILE A 67 9.58 13.66 -18.98
C ILE A 67 10.51 12.46 -18.80
N GLY A 68 10.55 11.91 -17.59
CA GLY A 68 11.14 10.61 -17.33
C GLY A 68 10.06 9.60 -16.97
N TYR A 69 10.15 8.40 -17.51
CA TYR A 69 9.15 7.34 -17.31
C TYR A 69 9.78 6.06 -16.80
N LEU A 70 9.25 5.54 -15.70
CA LEU A 70 9.52 4.20 -15.21
C LEU A 70 8.35 3.29 -15.61
N ALA A 71 8.57 2.40 -16.57
CA ALA A 71 7.60 1.38 -16.94
C ALA A 71 7.65 0.20 -15.94
N GLN A 72 6.52 -0.49 -15.79
CA GLN A 72 6.38 -1.66 -14.90
C GLN A 72 7.40 -2.77 -15.21
N TYR A 73 7.79 -2.92 -16.47
CA TYR A 73 8.84 -3.83 -16.93
C TYR A 73 9.82 -3.04 -17.79
N GLN A 74 11.05 -2.92 -17.34
CA GLN A 74 12.14 -2.37 -18.14
C GLN A 74 13.21 -3.44 -18.34
N ASP A 75 13.47 -3.77 -19.60
CA ASP A 75 14.61 -4.58 -19.98
C ASP A 75 15.84 -3.68 -20.13
N ILE A 76 16.66 -3.63 -19.10
CA ILE A 76 17.99 -3.03 -19.22
C ILE A 76 18.92 -4.14 -19.72
N HIS A 77 19.45 -3.96 -20.91
CA HIS A 77 20.48 -4.84 -21.50
C HIS A 77 21.82 -4.10 -21.54
N GLY A 78 22.86 -4.73 -21.07
CA GLY A 78 24.23 -4.20 -21.17
C GLY A 78 25.19 -4.93 -20.27
N HIS A 79 26.46 -5.00 -20.70
CA HIS A 79 27.57 -5.62 -19.95
C HIS A 79 28.14 -4.69 -18.85
N HIS A 80 27.42 -3.59 -18.53
CA HIS A 80 27.83 -2.64 -17.50
C HIS A 80 27.52 -3.17 -16.10
N THR A 81 28.33 -2.71 -15.13
CA THR A 81 28.02 -2.90 -13.72
C THR A 81 26.87 -1.97 -13.29
N ILE A 82 26.27 -2.25 -12.14
CA ILE A 82 25.21 -1.36 -11.58
C ILE A 82 25.74 0.07 -11.45
N TYR A 83 26.95 0.23 -10.93
CA TYR A 83 27.55 1.54 -10.74
C TYR A 83 27.83 2.26 -12.07
N GLU A 84 28.38 1.56 -13.09
CA GLU A 84 28.62 2.12 -14.42
C GLU A 84 27.33 2.55 -15.11
N GLU A 85 26.23 1.84 -14.93
CA GLU A 85 24.95 2.22 -15.51
C GLU A 85 24.38 3.50 -14.89
N LEU A 86 24.49 3.66 -13.57
CA LEU A 86 24.02 4.88 -12.92
C LEU A 86 24.96 6.08 -13.21
N ILE A 87 26.27 5.88 -13.20
CA ILE A 87 27.22 6.96 -13.46
C ILE A 87 27.09 7.50 -14.89
N SER A 88 26.64 6.67 -15.84
CA SER A 88 26.38 7.09 -17.22
C SER A 88 25.38 8.26 -17.34
N THR A 89 24.46 8.39 -16.38
CA THR A 89 23.49 9.50 -16.32
C THR A 89 24.15 10.86 -16.06
N LYS A 90 25.32 10.85 -15.44
CA LYS A 90 26.11 12.06 -15.09
C LYS A 90 27.33 12.23 -16.01
N GLN A 91 27.31 11.61 -17.22
CA GLN A 91 28.45 11.66 -18.16
C GLN A 91 28.87 13.10 -18.48
N HIS A 92 27.91 14.02 -18.64
CA HIS A 92 28.19 15.43 -18.89
C HIS A 92 28.98 16.10 -17.75
N ILE A 93 28.74 15.73 -16.47
CA ILE A 93 29.47 16.22 -15.31
C ILE A 93 30.89 15.65 -15.32
N ILE A 94 31.05 14.38 -15.66
CA ILE A 94 32.34 13.71 -15.78
C ILE A 94 33.18 14.37 -16.89
N ASP A 95 32.54 14.64 -18.02
CA ASP A 95 33.20 15.31 -19.14
C ASP A 95 33.65 16.74 -18.75
N MET A 96 32.84 17.47 -17.98
CA MET A 96 33.24 18.78 -17.41
C MET A 96 34.39 18.64 -16.42
N GLU A 97 34.37 17.65 -15.52
CA GLU A 97 35.47 17.38 -14.58
C GLU A 97 36.77 17.08 -15.33
N ASN A 98 36.71 16.22 -16.34
CA ASN A 98 37.88 15.88 -17.17
C ASN A 98 38.39 17.12 -17.93
N ARG A 99 37.48 17.95 -18.45
CA ARG A 99 37.89 19.18 -19.14
C ARG A 99 38.51 20.20 -18.20
N LEU A 100 37.99 20.37 -16.99
CA LEU A 100 38.59 21.20 -15.96
C LEU A 100 40.02 20.75 -15.64
N ARG A 101 40.24 19.45 -15.44
CA ARG A 101 41.56 18.87 -15.19
C ARG A 101 42.52 19.07 -16.37
N SER A 102 42.05 18.95 -17.62
CA SER A 102 42.86 19.22 -18.79
C SER A 102 43.27 20.70 -18.89
N LEU A 103 42.32 21.61 -18.62
CA LEU A 103 42.61 23.06 -18.58
C LEU A 103 43.64 23.42 -17.51
N GLU A 104 43.58 22.81 -16.31
CA GLU A 104 44.58 22.97 -15.25
C GLU A 104 46.00 22.56 -15.71
N GLN A 105 46.08 21.47 -16.49
CA GLN A 105 47.38 21.06 -17.04
C GLN A 105 47.84 21.97 -18.16
N GLU A 106 46.96 22.39 -19.07
CA GLU A 106 47.25 23.31 -20.15
C GLU A 106 47.73 24.67 -19.61
N MET A 107 47.11 25.20 -18.53
CA MET A 107 47.51 26.47 -17.89
C MET A 107 48.92 26.43 -17.27
N LYS A 108 49.41 25.24 -16.86
CA LYS A 108 50.79 25.12 -16.33
C LYS A 108 51.88 25.36 -17.37
N THR A 109 51.58 25.18 -18.65
CA THR A 109 52.53 25.24 -19.75
C THR A 109 52.35 26.46 -20.67
N THR A 110 51.25 27.21 -20.50
CA THR A 110 50.88 28.35 -21.36
C THR A 110 51.18 29.69 -20.67
N THR A 111 51.57 30.72 -21.41
CA THR A 111 51.86 32.07 -20.91
C THR A 111 51.25 33.14 -21.83
N GLY A 112 51.06 34.36 -21.30
CA GLY A 112 50.55 35.53 -22.07
C GLY A 112 49.04 35.44 -22.33
N ASP A 113 48.53 36.12 -23.37
CA ASP A 113 47.11 36.26 -23.70
C ASP A 113 46.38 34.91 -23.85
N ALA A 114 47.10 33.83 -24.21
CA ALA A 114 46.57 32.48 -24.29
C ALA A 114 46.24 31.93 -22.89
N LEU A 115 47.05 32.27 -21.88
CA LEU A 115 46.75 31.90 -20.48
C LEU A 115 45.48 32.59 -19.97
N ASP A 116 45.30 33.89 -20.27
CA ASP A 116 44.09 34.63 -19.87
C ASP A 116 42.83 34.05 -20.49
N SER A 117 42.86 33.59 -21.74
CA SER A 117 41.76 32.91 -22.40
C SER A 117 41.43 31.57 -21.74
N LEU A 118 42.45 30.78 -21.37
CA LEU A 118 42.25 29.49 -20.64
C LEU A 118 41.68 29.74 -19.24
N MET A 119 42.14 30.75 -18.51
CA MET A 119 41.61 31.13 -17.19
C MET A 119 40.15 31.53 -17.25
N ASN A 120 39.74 32.31 -18.25
CA ASN A 120 38.34 32.68 -18.44
C ASN A 120 37.46 31.44 -18.74
N THR A 121 37.95 30.50 -19.54
CA THR A 121 37.25 29.25 -19.86
C THR A 121 37.13 28.36 -18.63
N TYR A 122 38.22 28.24 -17.85
CA TYR A 122 38.23 27.49 -16.60
C TYR A 122 37.24 28.07 -15.59
N THR A 123 37.25 29.38 -15.37
CA THR A 123 36.34 30.05 -14.44
C THR A 123 34.87 29.80 -14.81
N ARG A 124 34.53 29.94 -16.10
CA ARG A 124 33.18 29.69 -16.57
C ARG A 124 32.76 28.23 -16.38
N LEU A 125 33.62 27.27 -16.74
CA LEU A 125 33.33 25.85 -16.63
C LEU A 125 33.28 25.39 -15.17
N SER A 126 34.17 25.92 -14.31
CA SER A 126 34.17 25.66 -12.86
C SER A 126 32.86 26.15 -12.21
N HIS A 127 32.42 27.36 -12.56
CA HIS A 127 31.15 27.88 -12.08
C HIS A 127 29.95 27.03 -12.56
N GLN A 128 29.95 26.56 -13.80
CA GLN A 128 28.94 25.67 -14.32
C GLN A 128 28.96 24.32 -13.58
N PHE A 129 30.15 23.77 -13.35
CA PHE A 129 30.32 22.52 -12.60
C PHE A 129 29.79 22.61 -11.15
N GLU A 130 30.01 23.77 -10.49
CA GLU A 130 29.44 24.04 -9.17
C GLU A 130 27.93 24.18 -9.20
N LEU A 131 27.35 24.89 -10.17
CA LEU A 131 25.91 25.03 -10.33
C LEU A 131 25.19 23.70 -10.55
N GLU A 132 25.87 22.74 -11.21
CA GLU A 132 25.37 21.40 -11.47
C GLU A 132 25.70 20.39 -10.35
N ASN A 133 26.16 20.88 -9.17
CA ASN A 133 26.59 20.05 -8.03
C ASN A 133 27.65 19.00 -8.40
N GLY A 134 28.59 19.39 -9.28
CA GLY A 134 29.60 18.49 -9.82
C GLY A 134 30.50 17.82 -8.78
N TYR A 135 30.67 18.37 -7.59
CA TYR A 135 31.43 17.72 -6.50
C TYR A 135 30.65 16.62 -5.78
N ALA A 136 29.30 16.62 -5.85
CA ALA A 136 28.47 15.74 -5.09
C ALA A 136 27.96 14.49 -5.86
N TYR A 137 28.13 14.43 -7.20
CA TYR A 137 27.51 13.40 -8.02
C TYR A 137 27.84 11.95 -7.60
N LYS A 138 29.07 11.70 -7.13
CA LYS A 138 29.45 10.35 -6.65
C LYS A 138 28.71 9.97 -5.39
N SER A 139 28.59 10.91 -4.45
CA SER A 139 27.83 10.71 -3.20
C SER A 139 26.33 10.57 -3.47
N GLU A 140 25.81 11.31 -4.45
CA GLU A 140 24.43 11.20 -4.89
C GLU A 140 24.12 9.80 -5.46
N ILE A 141 24.98 9.29 -6.35
CA ILE A 141 24.85 7.92 -6.90
C ILE A 141 24.88 6.87 -5.79
N MET A 142 25.85 6.97 -4.87
CA MET A 142 25.95 6.04 -3.74
C MET A 142 24.73 6.14 -2.81
N GLY A 143 24.22 7.34 -2.57
CA GLY A 143 23.02 7.58 -1.78
C GLY A 143 21.79 6.95 -2.41
N VAL A 144 21.59 7.08 -3.71
CA VAL A 144 20.49 6.46 -4.46
C VAL A 144 20.61 4.94 -4.45
N LEU A 145 21.81 4.37 -4.68
CA LEU A 145 22.01 2.93 -4.66
C LEU A 145 21.71 2.32 -3.28
N LYS A 146 22.24 2.91 -2.21
CA LYS A 146 21.98 2.47 -0.84
C LYS A 146 20.50 2.63 -0.46
N GLY A 147 19.89 3.75 -0.86
CA GLY A 147 18.46 3.99 -0.63
C GLY A 147 17.54 3.01 -1.35
N LEU A 148 17.96 2.46 -2.48
CA LEU A 148 17.26 1.41 -3.21
C LEU A 148 17.62 -0.03 -2.74
N GLY A 149 18.35 -0.15 -1.62
CA GLY A 149 18.66 -1.42 -0.98
C GLY A 149 19.77 -2.22 -1.66
N PHE A 150 20.71 -1.56 -2.36
CA PHE A 150 21.93 -2.18 -2.86
C PHE A 150 23.08 -2.01 -1.86
N THR A 151 23.81 -3.08 -1.60
CA THR A 151 25.03 -3.05 -0.80
C THR A 151 26.23 -2.62 -1.64
N GLU A 152 27.33 -2.21 -0.99
CA GLU A 152 28.54 -1.84 -1.73
C GLU A 152 29.13 -2.99 -2.56
N GLU A 153 28.91 -4.24 -2.13
CA GLU A 153 29.32 -5.45 -2.87
C GLU A 153 28.50 -5.64 -4.16
N ASP A 154 27.26 -5.17 -4.19
CA ASP A 154 26.40 -5.25 -5.37
C ASP A 154 26.81 -4.26 -6.48
N PHE A 155 27.50 -3.18 -6.16
CA PHE A 155 27.79 -2.11 -7.12
C PHE A 155 28.60 -2.58 -8.34
N GLU A 156 29.47 -3.56 -8.16
CA GLU A 156 30.28 -4.16 -9.22
C GLU A 156 29.62 -5.33 -9.94
N ARG A 157 28.40 -5.72 -9.53
CA ARG A 157 27.67 -6.80 -10.21
C ARG A 157 27.19 -6.35 -11.58
N GLN A 158 27.29 -7.27 -12.55
CA GLN A 158 26.81 -7.05 -13.91
C GLN A 158 25.29 -7.08 -13.96
N ILE A 159 24.68 -6.15 -14.72
CA ILE A 159 23.22 -6.02 -14.87
C ILE A 159 22.57 -7.30 -15.37
N GLU A 160 23.24 -8.06 -16.22
CA GLU A 160 22.72 -9.32 -16.76
C GLU A 160 22.46 -10.37 -15.69
N THR A 161 23.23 -10.35 -14.59
CA THR A 161 23.10 -11.30 -13.48
C THR A 161 22.00 -10.95 -12.49
N LEU A 162 21.35 -9.79 -12.67
CA LEU A 162 20.34 -9.29 -11.77
C LEU A 162 18.98 -9.93 -12.02
N SER A 163 18.21 -10.12 -10.96
CA SER A 163 16.79 -10.48 -11.05
C SER A 163 15.97 -9.35 -11.69
N GLY A 164 14.79 -9.66 -12.22
CA GLY A 164 13.88 -8.65 -12.80
C GLY A 164 13.60 -7.48 -11.85
N GLY A 165 13.32 -7.77 -10.57
CA GLY A 165 13.09 -6.74 -9.56
C GLY A 165 14.34 -5.88 -9.27
N GLN A 166 15.54 -6.46 -9.30
CA GLN A 166 16.79 -5.70 -9.17
C GLN A 166 17.03 -4.79 -10.38
N LYS A 167 16.74 -5.27 -11.60
CA LYS A 167 16.81 -4.44 -12.81
C LYS A 167 15.86 -3.24 -12.75
N THR A 168 14.62 -3.46 -12.27
CA THR A 168 13.66 -2.36 -12.08
C THR A 168 14.16 -1.34 -11.06
N ARG A 169 14.83 -1.77 -9.97
CA ARG A 169 15.44 -0.85 -8.99
C ARG A 169 16.59 -0.04 -9.59
N VAL A 170 17.43 -0.64 -10.43
CA VAL A 170 18.50 0.07 -11.16
C VAL A 170 17.89 1.10 -12.12
N ALA A 171 16.84 0.73 -12.86
CA ALA A 171 16.12 1.64 -13.75
C ALA A 171 15.52 2.83 -13.00
N LEU A 172 14.91 2.58 -11.84
CA LEU A 172 14.41 3.64 -10.96
C LEU A 172 15.55 4.57 -10.52
N GLY A 173 16.67 4.02 -10.05
CA GLY A 173 17.85 4.81 -9.65
C GLY A 173 18.39 5.69 -10.77
N LYS A 174 18.50 5.13 -11.98
CA LYS A 174 18.89 5.86 -13.18
C LYS A 174 17.94 7.03 -13.48
N LEU A 175 16.63 6.79 -13.38
CA LEU A 175 15.62 7.81 -13.62
C LEU A 175 15.66 8.93 -12.57
N LEU A 176 15.82 8.58 -11.29
CA LEU A 176 15.93 9.55 -10.20
C LEU A 176 17.16 10.45 -10.35
N LEU A 177 18.32 9.87 -10.72
CA LEU A 177 19.57 10.61 -10.95
C LEU A 177 19.53 11.51 -12.19
N ALA A 178 18.75 11.13 -13.21
CA ALA A 178 18.53 11.98 -14.39
C ALA A 178 17.73 13.23 -14.07
N SER A 179 16.98 13.23 -12.97
CA SER A 179 16.21 14.38 -12.45
C SER A 179 15.38 15.13 -13.48
N PRO A 180 14.48 14.46 -14.27
CA PRO A 180 13.64 15.14 -15.24
C PRO A 180 12.64 16.08 -14.57
N ASP A 181 12.07 17.04 -15.33
CA ASP A 181 11.08 18.00 -14.80
C ASP A 181 9.77 17.32 -14.36
N ILE A 182 9.43 16.19 -14.98
CA ILE A 182 8.28 15.35 -14.61
C ILE A 182 8.73 13.90 -14.50
N LEU A 183 8.44 13.26 -13.37
CA LEU A 183 8.58 11.83 -13.17
C LEU A 183 7.23 11.14 -13.36
N LEU A 184 7.16 10.19 -14.28
CA LEU A 184 6.04 9.25 -14.42
C LEU A 184 6.49 7.91 -13.86
N LEU A 185 5.84 7.44 -12.79
CA LEU A 185 6.22 6.22 -12.10
C LEU A 185 5.05 5.23 -12.14
N ASP A 186 5.25 4.07 -12.77
CA ASP A 186 4.25 2.98 -12.83
C ASP A 186 4.65 1.87 -11.85
N GLU A 187 3.94 1.80 -10.71
CA GLU A 187 4.16 0.87 -9.60
C GLU A 187 5.60 0.87 -9.04
N PRO A 188 6.15 2.04 -8.63
CA PRO A 188 7.55 2.15 -8.21
C PRO A 188 7.86 1.42 -6.90
N THR A 189 6.86 1.09 -6.10
CA THR A 189 7.01 0.37 -4.82
C THR A 189 7.13 -1.14 -4.98
N ASN A 190 6.79 -1.68 -6.16
CA ASN A 190 6.95 -3.11 -6.43
C ASN A 190 8.43 -3.51 -6.34
N HIS A 191 8.70 -4.63 -5.70
CA HIS A 191 10.04 -5.18 -5.48
C HIS A 191 10.96 -4.38 -4.54
N LEU A 192 10.46 -3.31 -3.90
CA LEU A 192 11.14 -2.59 -2.83
C LEU A 192 10.78 -3.18 -1.47
N ASP A 193 11.74 -3.22 -0.56
CA ASP A 193 11.47 -3.48 0.85
C ASP A 193 11.02 -2.21 1.58
N MET A 194 10.57 -2.35 2.82
CA MET A 194 10.01 -1.24 3.58
C MET A 194 10.98 -0.08 3.79
N GLU A 195 12.28 -0.36 3.93
CA GLU A 195 13.31 0.66 4.10
C GLU A 195 13.52 1.45 2.81
N SER A 196 13.62 0.75 1.68
CA SER A 196 13.74 1.39 0.35
C SER A 196 12.48 2.19 -0.01
N ILE A 197 11.28 1.72 0.36
CA ILE A 197 10.05 2.50 0.18
C ILE A 197 10.08 3.78 1.01
N SER A 198 10.48 3.71 2.28
CA SER A 198 10.58 4.88 3.16
C SER A 198 11.61 5.91 2.65
N TRP A 199 12.74 5.43 2.13
CA TRP A 199 13.71 6.28 1.47
C TRP A 199 13.14 6.94 0.21
N LEU A 200 12.44 6.19 -0.64
CA LEU A 200 11.81 6.71 -1.86
C LEU A 200 10.75 7.77 -1.54
N GLU A 201 9.94 7.58 -0.49
CA GLU A 201 9.00 8.58 0.01
C GLU A 201 9.70 9.90 0.31
N THR A 202 10.78 9.84 1.10
CA THR A 202 11.57 11.02 1.48
C THR A 202 12.19 11.69 0.27
N TYR A 203 12.71 10.91 -0.68
CA TYR A 203 13.28 11.42 -1.92
C TYR A 203 12.24 12.15 -2.78
N LEU A 204 11.06 11.54 -3.00
CA LEU A 204 10.00 12.12 -3.82
C LEU A 204 9.34 13.35 -3.18
N LEU A 205 9.22 13.39 -1.86
CA LEU A 205 8.76 14.60 -1.15
C LEU A 205 9.66 15.80 -1.42
N ASN A 206 10.98 15.58 -1.45
CA ASN A 206 11.98 16.62 -1.69
C ASN A 206 12.30 16.83 -3.18
N TYR A 207 11.69 16.04 -4.07
CA TYR A 207 11.97 16.13 -5.51
C TYR A 207 11.52 17.48 -6.09
N PRO A 208 12.41 18.21 -6.81
CA PRO A 208 12.12 19.57 -7.26
C PRO A 208 11.13 19.65 -8.42
N GLY A 209 10.93 18.56 -9.18
CA GLY A 209 10.02 18.46 -10.31
C GLY A 209 8.62 17.98 -9.90
N ALA A 210 7.73 17.87 -10.89
CA ALA A 210 6.43 17.25 -10.74
C ALA A 210 6.56 15.71 -10.72
N VAL A 211 5.67 15.03 -10.00
CA VAL A 211 5.65 13.56 -9.95
C VAL A 211 4.23 13.08 -10.20
N PHE A 212 4.07 12.12 -11.11
CA PHE A 212 2.82 11.46 -11.40
C PHE A 212 2.97 9.96 -11.22
N ILE A 213 2.29 9.40 -10.22
CA ILE A 213 2.52 8.06 -9.71
C ILE A 213 1.29 7.21 -9.93
N VAL A 214 1.47 6.03 -10.53
CA VAL A 214 0.53 4.92 -10.44
C VAL A 214 1.01 4.00 -9.33
N SER A 215 0.22 3.79 -8.29
CA SER A 215 0.56 2.82 -7.24
C SER A 215 -0.69 2.26 -6.57
N HIS A 216 -0.58 1.04 -6.08
CA HIS A 216 -1.56 0.38 -5.24
C HIS A 216 -1.15 0.35 -3.75
N ASP A 217 -0.05 1.01 -3.39
CA ASP A 217 0.37 1.23 -2.00
C ASP A 217 -0.30 2.50 -1.44
N ARG A 218 -1.37 2.29 -0.67
CA ARG A 218 -2.18 3.38 -0.08
C ARG A 218 -1.38 4.22 0.92
N TYR A 219 -0.48 3.60 1.68
CA TYR A 219 0.35 4.29 2.67
C TYR A 219 1.39 5.20 1.99
N PHE A 220 2.03 4.70 0.94
CA PHE A 220 2.94 5.47 0.11
C PHE A 220 2.24 6.68 -0.53
N LEU A 221 1.06 6.46 -1.13
CA LEU A 221 0.28 7.54 -1.74
C LEU A 221 -0.16 8.58 -0.70
N ASP A 222 -0.55 8.15 0.49
CA ASP A 222 -1.00 9.07 1.54
C ASP A 222 0.11 10.03 2.00
N LYS A 223 1.35 9.55 2.03
CA LYS A 223 2.52 10.38 2.39
C LYS A 223 2.98 11.31 1.28
N VAL A 224 3.02 10.83 0.03
CA VAL A 224 3.73 11.53 -1.05
C VAL A 224 2.82 12.46 -1.82
N VAL A 225 1.53 12.09 -2.06
CA VAL A 225 0.70 12.83 -3.01
C VAL A 225 -0.15 13.92 -2.38
N THR A 226 -0.36 14.99 -3.16
CA THR A 226 -1.21 16.13 -2.81
C THR A 226 -2.47 16.21 -3.69
N LYS A 227 -2.55 15.38 -4.73
CA LYS A 227 -3.66 15.32 -5.68
C LYS A 227 -3.86 13.88 -6.14
N VAL A 228 -5.11 13.47 -6.28
CA VAL A 228 -5.49 12.15 -6.78
C VAL A 228 -6.31 12.31 -8.06
N VAL A 229 -5.91 11.62 -9.11
CA VAL A 229 -6.63 11.49 -10.38
C VAL A 229 -7.16 10.06 -10.44
N GLU A 230 -8.48 9.91 -10.49
CA GLU A 230 -9.15 8.61 -10.54
C GLU A 230 -9.67 8.31 -11.93
N ILE A 231 -9.42 7.08 -12.41
CA ILE A 231 -10.07 6.52 -13.60
C ILE A 231 -11.09 5.47 -13.17
N GLU A 232 -12.37 5.74 -13.43
CA GLU A 232 -13.48 4.82 -13.16
C GLU A 232 -14.40 4.71 -14.36
N ALA A 233 -14.57 3.49 -14.90
CA ALA A 233 -15.37 3.21 -16.10
C ALA A 233 -15.05 4.13 -17.30
N GLY A 234 -13.76 4.41 -17.53
CA GLY A 234 -13.27 5.28 -18.60
C GLY A 234 -13.37 6.78 -18.33
N ASN A 235 -14.10 7.20 -17.30
CA ASN A 235 -14.22 8.60 -16.89
C ASN A 235 -13.11 8.97 -15.90
N MET A 236 -12.73 10.25 -15.90
CA MET A 236 -11.68 10.76 -15.03
C MET A 236 -12.23 11.80 -14.05
N ARG A 237 -11.78 11.72 -12.80
CA ARG A 237 -12.11 12.69 -11.76
C ARG A 237 -10.85 13.08 -10.99
N MET A 238 -10.76 14.35 -10.60
CA MET A 238 -9.65 14.88 -9.82
C MET A 238 -10.10 15.21 -8.40
N TYR A 239 -9.27 14.89 -7.44
CA TYR A 239 -9.48 15.19 -6.02
C TYR A 239 -8.22 15.85 -5.46
N SER A 240 -8.40 16.97 -4.78
CA SER A 240 -7.32 17.63 -4.03
C SER A 240 -7.17 16.98 -2.66
N GLY A 241 -5.93 16.73 -2.25
CA GLY A 241 -5.55 16.07 -1.01
C GLY A 241 -4.81 14.77 -1.24
N ASN A 242 -4.43 14.12 -0.14
CA ASN A 242 -3.79 12.82 -0.12
C ASN A 242 -4.79 11.66 -0.35
N TYR A 243 -4.31 10.43 -0.28
CA TYR A 243 -5.15 9.25 -0.49
C TYR A 243 -6.31 9.16 0.52
N SER A 244 -6.06 9.42 1.80
CA SER A 244 -7.09 9.37 2.86
C SER A 244 -8.20 10.41 2.62
N ALA A 245 -7.84 11.63 2.23
CA ALA A 245 -8.81 12.66 1.88
C ALA A 245 -9.65 12.28 0.64
N TYR A 246 -9.02 11.66 -0.37
CA TYR A 246 -9.70 11.10 -1.53
C TYR A 246 -10.70 10.02 -1.12
N ALA A 247 -10.27 9.01 -0.34
CA ALA A 247 -11.10 7.90 0.09
C ALA A 247 -12.35 8.38 0.85
N LEU A 248 -12.18 9.34 1.77
CA LEU A 248 -13.28 9.96 2.50
C LEU A 248 -14.27 10.69 1.56
N LYS A 249 -13.76 11.52 0.64
CA LYS A 249 -14.59 12.22 -0.35
C LYS A 249 -15.33 11.25 -1.25
N LYS A 250 -14.67 10.21 -1.73
CA LYS A 250 -15.29 9.18 -2.58
C LYS A 250 -16.44 8.47 -1.85
N ALA A 251 -16.23 8.09 -0.59
CA ALA A 251 -17.27 7.48 0.24
C ALA A 251 -18.48 8.42 0.40
N GLN A 252 -18.27 9.70 0.72
CA GLN A 252 -19.34 10.69 0.85
C GLN A 252 -20.12 10.89 -0.46
N LEU A 253 -19.43 10.98 -1.60
CA LEU A 253 -20.07 11.12 -2.92
C LEU A 253 -20.90 9.88 -3.27
N ARG A 254 -20.40 8.69 -2.99
CA ARG A 254 -21.11 7.43 -3.21
C ARG A 254 -22.37 7.35 -2.36
N ASP A 255 -22.29 7.70 -1.08
CA ASP A 255 -23.44 7.73 -0.18
C ASP A 255 -24.49 8.74 -0.62
N ALA A 256 -24.06 9.92 -1.09
CA ALA A 256 -24.95 10.94 -1.64
C ALA A 256 -25.66 10.43 -2.92
N GLN A 257 -24.92 9.81 -3.83
CA GLN A 257 -25.48 9.21 -5.06
C GLN A 257 -26.47 8.08 -4.74
N TYR A 258 -26.13 7.22 -3.79
CA TYR A 258 -27.02 6.13 -3.37
C TYR A 258 -28.31 6.68 -2.73
N LYS A 259 -28.22 7.68 -1.87
CA LYS A 259 -29.40 8.37 -1.31
C LYS A 259 -30.25 9.01 -2.40
N ALA A 260 -29.63 9.69 -3.37
CA ALA A 260 -30.33 10.29 -4.51
C ALA A 260 -31.07 9.22 -5.35
N TYR A 261 -30.41 8.11 -5.64
CA TYR A 261 -31.02 6.97 -6.31
C TYR A 261 -32.23 6.41 -5.54
N LEU A 262 -32.10 6.16 -4.24
CA LEU A 262 -33.20 5.65 -3.41
C LEU A 262 -34.38 6.63 -3.36
N ASN A 263 -34.11 7.92 -3.26
CA ASN A 263 -35.18 8.94 -3.27
C ASN A 263 -35.88 8.94 -4.63
N GLN A 264 -35.13 8.94 -5.74
CA GLN A 264 -35.74 8.88 -7.06
C GLN A 264 -36.57 7.61 -7.26
N GLN A 265 -36.09 6.45 -6.80
CA GLN A 265 -36.86 5.20 -6.88
C GLN A 265 -38.16 5.26 -6.06
N ARG A 266 -38.15 5.90 -4.86
CA ARG A 266 -39.38 6.13 -4.08
C ARG A 266 -40.36 7.02 -4.84
N ASP A 267 -39.86 8.11 -5.45
CA ASP A 267 -40.69 9.06 -6.20
C ASP A 267 -41.30 8.39 -7.43
N ILE A 268 -40.50 7.62 -8.19
CA ILE A 268 -40.98 6.83 -9.34
C ILE A 268 -42.08 5.87 -8.89
N LYS A 269 -41.85 5.07 -7.85
CA LYS A 269 -42.82 4.10 -7.32
C LYS A 269 -44.10 4.77 -6.82
N HIS A 270 -43.97 5.94 -6.20
CA HIS A 270 -45.11 6.74 -5.78
C HIS A 270 -45.92 7.23 -6.99
N GLN A 271 -45.28 7.77 -8.03
CA GLN A 271 -45.95 8.23 -9.24
C GLN A 271 -46.63 7.07 -9.99
N GLU A 272 -45.99 5.92 -10.09
CA GLU A 272 -46.59 4.69 -10.67
C GLU A 272 -47.85 4.27 -9.90
N ALA A 273 -47.82 4.27 -8.56
CA ALA A 273 -48.97 3.98 -7.74
C ALA A 273 -50.11 4.98 -7.95
N VAL A 274 -49.81 6.29 -8.06
CA VAL A 274 -50.82 7.31 -8.35
C VAL A 274 -51.39 7.15 -9.76
N ILE A 275 -50.57 6.82 -10.77
CA ILE A 275 -51.00 6.54 -12.14
C ILE A 275 -51.95 5.32 -12.16
N ALA A 276 -51.56 4.25 -11.50
CA ALA A 276 -52.39 3.04 -11.38
C ALA A 276 -53.74 3.34 -10.72
N LYS A 277 -53.76 4.12 -9.65
CA LYS A 277 -54.98 4.56 -8.96
C LYS A 277 -55.89 5.43 -9.85
N LEU A 278 -55.28 6.36 -10.63
CA LEU A 278 -56.05 7.17 -11.56
C LEU A 278 -56.65 6.37 -12.70
N LYS A 279 -55.93 5.38 -13.22
CA LYS A 279 -56.43 4.45 -14.25
C LYS A 279 -57.56 3.55 -13.71
N SER A 280 -57.53 3.14 -12.43
CA SER A 280 -58.58 2.29 -11.82
C SER A 280 -59.93 3.00 -11.70
N PHE A 281 -60.00 4.34 -11.64
CA PHE A 281 -61.27 5.08 -11.59
C PHE A 281 -62.06 5.09 -12.91
N ASN A 282 -61.49 4.63 -14.02
CA ASN A 282 -62.09 4.45 -15.34
C ASN A 282 -62.94 5.65 -15.86
N ARG A 283 -62.59 6.91 -15.43
CA ARG A 283 -63.21 8.15 -15.86
C ARG A 283 -62.31 8.87 -16.87
N GLU A 284 -62.85 9.38 -17.96
CA GLU A 284 -62.08 10.03 -19.04
C GLU A 284 -61.12 11.13 -18.51
N LYS A 285 -61.55 11.97 -17.57
CA LYS A 285 -60.71 12.97 -16.93
C LYS A 285 -59.56 12.37 -16.11
N SER A 286 -59.79 11.23 -15.43
CA SER A 286 -58.74 10.54 -14.65
C SER A 286 -57.74 9.86 -15.55
N ILE A 287 -58.18 9.29 -16.66
CA ILE A 287 -57.30 8.67 -17.70
C ILE A 287 -56.40 9.72 -18.32
N LYS A 288 -56.91 10.88 -18.74
CA LYS A 288 -56.09 12.00 -19.29
C LYS A 288 -55.07 12.51 -18.28
N ARG A 289 -55.39 12.54 -16.96
CA ARG A 289 -54.43 12.90 -15.91
C ARG A 289 -53.36 11.84 -15.71
N ALA A 290 -53.74 10.55 -15.81
CA ALA A 290 -52.80 9.43 -15.74
C ALA A 290 -51.79 9.47 -16.90
N GLU A 291 -52.27 9.65 -18.15
CA GLU A 291 -51.43 9.79 -19.34
C GLU A 291 -50.47 10.99 -19.28
N SER A 292 -50.94 12.13 -18.75
CA SER A 292 -50.06 13.29 -18.55
C SER A 292 -48.94 13.03 -17.57
N ARG A 293 -49.22 12.32 -16.45
CA ARG A 293 -48.21 11.92 -15.47
C ARG A 293 -47.26 10.86 -16.01
N GLU A 294 -47.77 9.92 -16.79
CA GLU A 294 -46.96 8.89 -17.45
C GLU A 294 -45.93 9.54 -18.42
N LYS A 295 -46.38 10.51 -19.23
CA LYS A 295 -45.48 11.31 -20.11
C LYS A 295 -44.47 12.14 -19.31
N MET A 296 -44.79 12.59 -18.11
CA MET A 296 -43.83 13.27 -17.23
C MET A 296 -42.81 12.27 -16.65
N LEU A 297 -43.25 11.08 -16.25
CA LEU A 297 -42.41 10.04 -15.70
C LEU A 297 -41.42 9.50 -16.76
N ASP A 298 -41.86 9.36 -18.03
CA ASP A 298 -41.02 8.95 -19.15
C ASP A 298 -39.91 9.95 -19.49
N LYS A 299 -40.09 11.24 -19.12
CA LYS A 299 -39.08 12.28 -19.32
C LYS A 299 -38.06 12.39 -18.17
N VAL A 300 -38.31 11.69 -17.06
CA VAL A 300 -37.38 11.69 -15.93
C VAL A 300 -36.12 10.91 -16.32
N GLN A 301 -34.97 11.57 -16.32
CA GLN A 301 -33.69 10.89 -16.43
C GLN A 301 -33.50 9.97 -15.23
N ARG A 302 -33.52 8.68 -15.49
CA ARG A 302 -33.32 7.68 -14.43
C ARG A 302 -31.85 7.69 -14.01
N ILE A 303 -31.61 7.81 -12.72
CA ILE A 303 -30.29 7.64 -12.13
C ILE A 303 -29.98 6.15 -12.15
N ASP A 304 -28.90 5.76 -12.80
CA ASP A 304 -28.47 4.38 -12.75
C ASP A 304 -28.12 4.00 -11.31
N LYS A 305 -28.45 2.77 -10.93
CA LYS A 305 -28.05 2.27 -9.61
C LYS A 305 -26.53 2.38 -9.52
N PRO A 306 -25.99 3.16 -8.55
CA PRO A 306 -24.54 3.20 -8.34
C PRO A 306 -24.05 1.75 -8.27
N GLN A 307 -22.98 1.43 -9.00
CA GLN A 307 -22.38 0.11 -8.91
C GLN A 307 -22.07 -0.14 -7.44
N GLU A 308 -22.87 -0.96 -6.80
CA GLU A 308 -22.47 -1.56 -5.55
C GLU A 308 -21.22 -2.36 -5.90
N ILE A 309 -20.05 -1.90 -5.43
CA ILE A 309 -19.02 -2.88 -5.13
C ILE A 309 -19.77 -3.83 -4.21
N GLN A 310 -19.92 -5.08 -4.63
CA GLN A 310 -20.69 -6.08 -3.89
C GLN A 310 -19.97 -6.38 -2.56
N ASN A 311 -19.81 -5.36 -1.70
CA ASN A 311 -19.34 -5.48 -0.32
C ASN A 311 -20.34 -6.26 0.56
N GLN A 312 -21.42 -6.80 -0.03
CA GLN A 312 -22.43 -7.55 0.72
C GLN A 312 -22.28 -9.07 0.61
N MET A 313 -21.39 -9.59 -0.22
CA MET A 313 -20.97 -10.96 -0.08
C MET A 313 -19.83 -11.03 0.95
N ARG A 314 -20.19 -11.07 2.22
CA ARG A 314 -19.26 -11.43 3.28
C ARG A 314 -18.74 -12.82 2.97
N ILE A 315 -17.47 -12.92 2.64
CA ILE A 315 -16.79 -14.20 2.56
C ILE A 315 -16.72 -14.70 4.00
N SER A 316 -17.60 -15.62 4.36
CA SER A 316 -17.52 -16.30 5.67
C SER A 316 -16.45 -17.37 5.55
N LEU A 317 -15.28 -17.10 6.10
CA LEU A 317 -14.19 -18.04 6.22
C LEU A 317 -14.31 -18.74 7.55
N GLU A 318 -14.82 -19.96 7.53
CA GLU A 318 -14.89 -20.79 8.73
C GLU A 318 -14.02 -22.04 8.53
N PRO A 319 -13.02 -22.25 9.41
CA PRO A 319 -12.24 -23.47 9.35
C PRO A 319 -13.12 -24.66 9.69
N ARG A 320 -12.98 -25.76 8.97
CA ARG A 320 -13.77 -26.99 9.20
C ARG A 320 -13.58 -27.55 10.61
N PHE A 321 -12.38 -27.43 11.14
CA PHE A 321 -12.04 -27.90 12.48
C PHE A 321 -11.28 -26.83 13.24
N VAL A 322 -11.60 -26.67 14.51
CA VAL A 322 -10.83 -25.80 15.41
C VAL A 322 -9.53 -26.49 15.78
N SER A 323 -8.39 -25.83 15.57
CA SER A 323 -7.07 -26.29 15.97
C SER A 323 -6.88 -26.30 17.48
N GLY A 324 -5.84 -26.97 17.98
CA GLY A 324 -5.35 -26.78 19.34
C GLY A 324 -4.97 -25.31 19.61
N ASN A 325 -4.67 -24.99 20.87
CA ASN A 325 -4.28 -23.62 21.23
C ASN A 325 -2.90 -23.23 20.65
N ASP A 326 -1.95 -24.16 20.71
CA ASP A 326 -0.62 -23.99 20.10
C ASP A 326 -0.72 -24.49 18.66
N VAL A 327 -0.51 -23.58 17.70
CA VAL A 327 -0.67 -23.88 16.26
C VAL A 327 0.69 -24.19 15.63
N LEU A 328 1.69 -23.38 15.91
CA LEU A 328 3.06 -23.56 15.42
C LEU A 328 4.04 -23.23 16.55
N THR A 329 5.01 -24.12 16.75
CA THR A 329 6.17 -23.88 17.64
C THR A 329 7.44 -24.10 16.82
N VAL A 330 8.31 -23.10 16.79
CA VAL A 330 9.61 -23.13 16.15
C VAL A 330 10.68 -23.07 17.22
N GLU A 331 11.65 -23.98 17.18
CA GLU A 331 12.73 -24.11 18.16
C GLU A 331 14.09 -24.12 17.49
N SER A 332 14.91 -23.10 17.80
CA SER A 332 16.32 -22.96 17.38
C SER A 332 16.55 -23.17 15.88
N LEU A 333 15.62 -22.66 15.06
CA LEU A 333 15.64 -22.84 13.60
C LEU A 333 16.77 -22.02 12.98
N SER A 334 17.58 -22.66 12.12
CA SER A 334 18.65 -21.99 11.37
C SER A 334 18.66 -22.41 9.94
N LYS A 335 19.01 -21.48 9.03
CA LYS A 335 19.16 -21.73 7.61
C LYS A 335 20.24 -20.83 7.01
N SER A 336 21.11 -21.46 6.22
CA SER A 336 22.13 -20.78 5.42
C SER A 336 22.18 -21.36 3.99
N PHE A 337 22.63 -20.55 3.06
CA PHE A 337 23.00 -20.95 1.72
C PHE A 337 24.50 -20.69 1.50
N PRO A 338 25.14 -21.30 0.51
CA PRO A 338 26.57 -21.07 0.24
C PRO A 338 26.87 -19.56 0.16
N GLY A 339 27.66 -19.07 1.13
CA GLY A 339 28.07 -17.66 1.20
C GLY A 339 27.15 -16.72 1.99
N GLN A 340 25.96 -17.16 2.45
CA GLN A 340 25.04 -16.28 3.18
C GLN A 340 24.25 -17.04 4.26
N THR A 341 24.36 -16.61 5.52
CA THR A 341 23.46 -17.06 6.58
C THR A 341 22.22 -16.17 6.58
N LEU A 342 21.05 -16.78 6.43
CA LEU A 342 19.77 -16.07 6.42
C LEU A 342 19.31 -15.75 7.84
N PHE A 343 19.29 -16.78 8.69
CA PHE A 343 18.91 -16.65 10.09
C PHE A 343 19.51 -17.80 10.91
N SER A 344 19.73 -17.55 12.20
CA SER A 344 20.30 -18.53 13.12
C SER A 344 19.59 -18.51 14.48
N ASP A 345 19.36 -19.71 15.04
CA ASP A 345 18.80 -19.94 16.37
C ASP A 345 17.48 -19.21 16.65
N ILE A 346 16.57 -19.20 15.65
CA ILE A 346 15.29 -18.54 15.73
C ILE A 346 14.28 -19.42 16.47
N SER A 347 13.60 -18.84 17.46
CA SER A 347 12.54 -19.50 18.22
C SER A 347 11.33 -18.59 18.38
N PHE A 348 10.13 -19.09 18.07
CA PHE A 348 8.85 -18.39 18.28
C PHE A 348 7.69 -19.38 18.31
N GLU A 349 6.55 -18.94 18.81
CA GLU A 349 5.30 -19.71 18.79
C GLU A 349 4.16 -18.88 18.19
N ILE A 350 3.20 -19.55 17.56
CA ILE A 350 1.96 -18.93 17.07
C ILE A 350 0.79 -19.66 17.72
N LYS A 351 -0.12 -18.90 18.32
CA LYS A 351 -1.32 -19.40 18.98
C LYS A 351 -2.55 -19.26 18.09
N ARG A 352 -3.56 -20.04 18.38
CA ARG A 352 -4.85 -20.01 17.67
C ARG A 352 -5.45 -18.61 17.68
N GLY A 353 -5.92 -18.17 16.49
CA GLY A 353 -6.56 -16.89 16.28
C GLY A 353 -5.59 -15.71 16.19
N GLU A 354 -4.26 -15.93 16.31
CA GLU A 354 -3.29 -14.88 16.03
C GLU A 354 -3.19 -14.64 14.51
N ARG A 355 -3.08 -13.37 14.13
CA ARG A 355 -2.70 -12.93 12.77
C ARG A 355 -1.32 -12.32 12.86
N VAL A 356 -0.31 -13.10 12.45
CA VAL A 356 1.10 -12.79 12.61
C VAL A 356 1.69 -12.38 11.26
N ALA A 357 2.19 -11.15 11.17
CA ALA A 357 2.95 -10.67 10.02
C ALA A 357 4.45 -10.93 10.23
N LEU A 358 5.11 -11.53 9.26
CA LEU A 358 6.57 -11.65 9.20
C LEU A 358 7.11 -10.59 8.27
N ILE A 359 7.88 -9.64 8.80
CA ILE A 359 8.50 -8.55 8.07
C ILE A 359 10.04 -8.65 8.11
N GLY A 360 10.72 -7.81 7.37
CA GLY A 360 12.19 -7.73 7.28
C GLY A 360 12.62 -7.35 5.88
N ASN A 361 13.90 -7.02 5.72
CA ASN A 361 14.47 -6.59 4.45
C ASN A 361 14.45 -7.72 3.40
N ASN A 362 14.63 -7.36 2.13
CA ASN A 362 14.74 -8.36 1.06
C ASN A 362 15.99 -9.23 1.25
N GLY A 363 15.85 -10.53 1.01
CA GLY A 363 16.95 -11.49 1.16
C GLY A 363 17.22 -11.98 2.59
N THR A 364 16.46 -11.54 3.61
CA THR A 364 16.63 -12.04 5.00
C THR A 364 16.11 -13.45 5.22
N GLY A 365 15.39 -14.04 4.26
CA GLY A 365 14.92 -15.42 4.36
C GLY A 365 13.46 -15.60 4.77
N LYS A 366 12.61 -14.57 4.66
CA LYS A 366 11.18 -14.64 4.99
C LYS A 366 10.46 -15.77 4.24
N THR A 367 10.51 -15.76 2.90
CA THR A 367 9.92 -16.82 2.05
C THR A 367 10.55 -18.19 2.33
N THR A 368 11.86 -18.24 2.62
CA THR A 368 12.55 -19.50 2.99
C THR A 368 11.98 -20.06 4.29
N MET A 369 11.70 -19.22 5.27
CA MET A 369 11.07 -19.65 6.53
C MET A 369 9.67 -20.21 6.29
N LEU A 370 8.83 -19.55 5.46
CA LEU A 370 7.53 -20.09 5.11
C LEU A 370 7.64 -21.43 4.37
N LYS A 371 8.60 -21.58 3.45
CA LYS A 371 8.85 -22.84 2.73
C LYS A 371 9.33 -23.96 3.65
N ILE A 372 10.13 -23.66 4.69
CA ILE A 372 10.54 -24.64 5.71
C ILE A 372 9.33 -25.11 6.50
N ILE A 373 8.48 -24.20 6.99
CA ILE A 373 7.28 -24.55 7.77
C ILE A 373 6.30 -25.39 6.94
N ASN A 374 6.25 -25.16 5.62
CA ASN A 374 5.45 -25.98 4.70
C ASN A 374 6.12 -27.31 4.29
N GLY A 375 7.34 -27.59 4.77
CA GLY A 375 8.06 -28.82 4.44
C GLY A 375 8.57 -28.88 3.00
N LEU A 376 8.70 -27.74 2.32
CA LEU A 376 9.21 -27.63 0.95
C LEU A 376 10.74 -27.54 0.92
N ILE A 377 11.36 -27.07 1.99
CA ILE A 377 12.81 -26.92 2.17
C ILE A 377 13.18 -27.42 3.57
N ASP A 378 14.27 -28.15 3.69
CA ASP A 378 14.79 -28.57 4.99
C ASP A 378 15.55 -27.46 5.70
N ALA A 379 15.40 -27.37 7.03
CA ALA A 379 16.23 -26.53 7.87
C ALA A 379 17.64 -27.15 8.05
N ASP A 380 18.64 -26.30 8.29
CA ASP A 380 20.00 -26.79 8.58
C ASP A 380 20.11 -27.26 10.03
N SER A 381 19.42 -26.61 10.96
CA SER A 381 19.29 -27.02 12.36
C SER A 381 18.00 -26.52 12.98
N GLY A 382 17.64 -27.06 14.14
CA GLY A 382 16.39 -26.76 14.82
C GLY A 382 15.23 -27.61 14.31
N ARG A 383 14.04 -27.29 14.79
CA ARG A 383 12.81 -27.99 14.41
C ARG A 383 11.60 -27.09 14.53
N PHE A 384 10.54 -27.44 13.82
CA PHE A 384 9.21 -26.87 14.07
C PHE A 384 8.21 -28.00 14.37
N THR A 385 7.19 -27.68 15.12
CA THR A 385 6.10 -28.60 15.45
C THR A 385 4.77 -27.93 15.21
N LEU A 386 3.87 -28.64 14.52
CA LEU A 386 2.49 -28.22 14.31
C LEU A 386 1.63 -28.77 15.46
N GLY A 387 0.71 -27.95 15.92
CA GLY A 387 -0.23 -28.31 16.96
C GLY A 387 -1.25 -29.36 16.52
N SER A 388 -2.05 -29.83 17.48
CA SER A 388 -3.07 -30.84 17.20
C SER A 388 -4.15 -30.30 16.25
N LYS A 389 -4.56 -31.12 15.28
CA LYS A 389 -5.60 -30.81 14.26
C LYS A 389 -5.29 -29.56 13.41
N VAL A 390 -4.03 -29.17 13.29
CA VAL A 390 -3.63 -28.07 12.39
C VAL A 390 -3.66 -28.55 10.95
N GLN A 391 -4.37 -27.82 10.10
CA GLN A 391 -4.40 -28.00 8.64
C GLN A 391 -3.91 -26.71 7.99
N ILE A 392 -2.80 -26.80 7.25
CA ILE A 392 -2.17 -25.68 6.59
C ILE A 392 -2.84 -25.44 5.23
N GLY A 393 -3.18 -24.18 4.95
CA GLY A 393 -3.45 -23.66 3.63
C GLY A 393 -2.30 -22.73 3.23
N TYR A 394 -1.59 -23.06 2.17
CA TYR A 394 -0.42 -22.29 1.71
C TYR A 394 -0.73 -21.53 0.42
N TYR A 395 -0.46 -20.22 0.44
CA TYR A 395 -0.48 -19.35 -0.74
C TYR A 395 0.95 -19.01 -1.14
N ASP A 396 1.34 -19.45 -2.33
CA ASP A 396 2.65 -19.19 -2.92
C ASP A 396 2.61 -18.02 -3.89
N GLN A 397 3.61 -17.16 -3.84
CA GLN A 397 3.76 -15.99 -4.69
C GLN A 397 3.79 -16.34 -6.19
N GLU A 398 4.32 -17.50 -6.57
CA GLU A 398 4.48 -17.92 -7.97
C GLU A 398 3.24 -18.64 -8.54
N HIS A 399 2.18 -18.82 -7.75
CA HIS A 399 0.91 -19.45 -8.16
C HIS A 399 1.04 -20.83 -8.82
N HIS A 400 2.05 -21.62 -8.44
CA HIS A 400 2.30 -22.96 -9.00
C HIS A 400 1.16 -23.97 -8.82
N VAL A 401 0.14 -23.61 -8.03
CA VAL A 401 -1.00 -24.47 -7.68
C VAL A 401 -2.10 -24.43 -8.74
N LEU A 402 -2.04 -23.52 -9.74
CA LEU A 402 -3.08 -23.36 -10.75
C LEU A 402 -2.76 -24.13 -12.04
N HIS A 403 -3.79 -24.77 -12.60
CA HIS A 403 -3.70 -25.48 -13.88
C HIS A 403 -4.01 -24.52 -15.04
N MET A 404 -3.00 -24.14 -15.79
CA MET A 404 -3.09 -23.10 -16.81
C MET A 404 -4.07 -23.40 -17.95
N GLU A 405 -4.37 -24.68 -18.19
CA GLU A 405 -5.23 -25.17 -19.26
C GLU A 405 -6.73 -25.18 -18.91
N LYS A 406 -7.07 -25.01 -17.61
CA LYS A 406 -8.44 -25.01 -17.12
C LYS A 406 -9.05 -23.60 -17.17
N THR A 407 -10.37 -23.55 -17.18
CA THR A 407 -11.11 -22.32 -16.88
C THR A 407 -11.08 -22.03 -15.38
N ILE A 408 -11.35 -20.78 -15.00
CA ILE A 408 -11.46 -20.39 -13.58
C ILE A 408 -12.48 -21.27 -12.86
N PHE A 409 -13.62 -21.52 -13.50
CA PHE A 409 -14.68 -22.34 -12.94
C PHE A 409 -14.25 -23.80 -12.75
N GLU A 410 -13.64 -24.41 -13.77
CA GLU A 410 -13.15 -25.79 -13.70
C GLU A 410 -12.08 -25.97 -12.64
N GLU A 411 -11.18 -25.02 -12.48
CA GLU A 411 -10.12 -25.04 -11.47
C GLU A 411 -10.67 -25.13 -10.04
N ILE A 412 -11.74 -24.39 -9.76
CA ILE A 412 -12.39 -24.42 -8.44
C ILE A 412 -13.29 -25.66 -8.29
N SER A 413 -14.08 -26.00 -9.32
CA SER A 413 -14.99 -27.14 -9.30
C SER A 413 -14.26 -28.48 -9.11
N ASP A 414 -13.11 -28.65 -9.78
CA ASP A 414 -12.32 -29.87 -9.65
C ASP A 414 -11.60 -29.98 -8.29
N ALA A 415 -11.20 -28.83 -7.73
CA ALA A 415 -10.59 -28.79 -6.40
C ALA A 415 -11.62 -29.04 -5.28
N TYR A 416 -12.86 -28.62 -5.47
CA TYR A 416 -13.95 -28.73 -4.47
C TYR A 416 -15.24 -29.31 -5.06
N PRO A 417 -15.29 -30.61 -5.37
CA PRO A 417 -16.43 -31.26 -6.03
C PRO A 417 -17.73 -31.24 -5.22
N THR A 418 -17.65 -30.92 -3.94
CA THR A 418 -18.83 -30.87 -3.04
C THR A 418 -19.60 -29.56 -3.15
N LEU A 419 -19.00 -28.51 -3.75
CA LEU A 419 -19.62 -27.21 -3.91
C LEU A 419 -20.60 -27.20 -5.10
N THR A 420 -21.71 -26.50 -4.92
CA THR A 420 -22.65 -26.27 -6.02
C THR A 420 -22.12 -25.19 -6.98
N GLU A 421 -22.59 -25.22 -8.23
CA GLU A 421 -22.24 -24.19 -9.23
C GLU A 421 -22.54 -22.78 -8.72
N THR A 422 -23.64 -22.61 -7.98
CA THR A 422 -24.05 -21.32 -7.41
C THR A 422 -23.06 -20.84 -6.35
N GLU A 423 -22.56 -21.71 -5.49
CA GLU A 423 -21.58 -21.37 -4.46
C GLU A 423 -20.24 -20.99 -5.08
N ILE A 424 -19.79 -21.74 -6.10
CA ILE A 424 -18.56 -21.43 -6.84
C ILE A 424 -18.67 -20.06 -7.52
N ARG A 425 -19.78 -19.79 -8.24
CA ARG A 425 -20.01 -18.50 -8.91
C ARG A 425 -20.10 -17.35 -7.91
N ASN A 426 -20.74 -17.56 -6.76
CA ASN A 426 -20.83 -16.57 -5.70
C ASN A 426 -19.45 -16.25 -5.11
N MET A 427 -18.64 -17.28 -4.85
CA MET A 427 -17.26 -17.09 -4.37
C MET A 427 -16.42 -16.33 -5.41
N LEU A 428 -16.46 -16.74 -6.67
CA LEU A 428 -15.72 -16.07 -7.75
C LEU A 428 -16.20 -14.63 -7.96
N ALA A 429 -17.49 -14.36 -7.80
CA ALA A 429 -18.03 -12.99 -7.86
C ALA A 429 -17.51 -12.11 -6.73
N ALA A 430 -17.30 -12.66 -5.53
CA ALA A 430 -16.65 -11.95 -4.41
C ALA A 430 -15.21 -11.55 -4.74
N PHE A 431 -14.51 -12.32 -5.57
CA PHE A 431 -13.20 -12.00 -6.11
C PHE A 431 -13.24 -11.26 -7.46
N LEU A 432 -14.37 -10.62 -7.77
CA LEU A 432 -14.58 -9.80 -8.96
C LEU A 432 -14.59 -10.57 -10.31
N PHE A 433 -14.84 -11.86 -10.30
CA PHE A 433 -15.11 -12.65 -11.52
C PHE A 433 -16.60 -12.83 -11.70
N THR A 434 -17.21 -12.10 -12.63
CA THR A 434 -18.66 -12.10 -12.85
C THR A 434 -19.02 -12.50 -14.27
N GLY A 435 -20.24 -13.04 -14.45
CA GLY A 435 -20.76 -13.41 -15.78
C GLY A 435 -19.86 -14.43 -16.49
N ASP A 436 -19.41 -14.08 -17.69
CA ASP A 436 -18.57 -14.95 -18.54
C ASP A 436 -17.09 -14.95 -18.15
N ASP A 437 -16.66 -14.08 -17.25
CA ASP A 437 -15.26 -14.05 -16.78
C ASP A 437 -14.85 -15.38 -16.16
N VAL A 438 -15.77 -16.10 -15.51
CA VAL A 438 -15.50 -17.39 -14.88
C VAL A 438 -15.13 -18.51 -15.87
N LEU A 439 -15.43 -18.30 -17.15
CA LEU A 439 -15.11 -19.23 -18.24
C LEU A 439 -13.78 -18.93 -18.92
N LYS A 440 -13.08 -17.86 -18.52
CA LYS A 440 -11.75 -17.55 -19.04
C LYS A 440 -10.75 -18.63 -18.63
N LEU A 441 -9.85 -18.96 -19.54
CA LEU A 441 -8.72 -19.86 -19.26
C LEU A 441 -7.68 -19.18 -18.38
N ILE A 442 -7.12 -19.91 -17.42
CA ILE A 442 -6.17 -19.37 -16.45
C ILE A 442 -4.91 -18.81 -17.11
N TYR A 443 -4.44 -19.41 -18.21
CA TYR A 443 -3.28 -18.88 -18.94
C TYR A 443 -3.52 -17.48 -19.53
N ALA A 444 -4.79 -17.13 -19.85
CA ALA A 444 -5.16 -15.83 -20.42
C ALA A 444 -5.29 -14.72 -19.37
N LEU A 445 -5.21 -15.06 -18.08
CA LEU A 445 -5.35 -14.12 -16.97
C LEU A 445 -4.04 -13.35 -16.74
N SER A 446 -4.19 -12.10 -16.31
CA SER A 446 -3.09 -11.31 -15.75
C SER A 446 -2.59 -11.90 -14.42
N GLY A 447 -1.38 -11.50 -13.99
CA GLY A 447 -0.81 -11.95 -12.70
C GLY A 447 -1.75 -11.67 -11.52
N GLY A 448 -2.35 -10.48 -11.46
CA GLY A 448 -3.31 -10.14 -10.41
C GLY A 448 -4.62 -10.93 -10.48
N GLU A 449 -5.11 -11.28 -11.67
CA GLU A 449 -6.27 -12.16 -11.81
C GLU A 449 -5.96 -13.58 -11.36
N ARG A 450 -4.79 -14.12 -11.70
CA ARG A 450 -4.35 -15.45 -11.19
C ARG A 450 -4.22 -15.45 -9.67
N GLY A 451 -3.65 -14.38 -9.08
CA GLY A 451 -3.59 -14.21 -7.64
C GLY A 451 -4.97 -14.28 -6.98
N ARG A 452 -5.97 -13.59 -7.54
CA ARG A 452 -7.35 -13.65 -7.05
C ARG A 452 -7.97 -15.05 -7.14
N VAL A 453 -7.73 -15.78 -8.23
CA VAL A 453 -8.20 -17.18 -8.36
C VAL A 453 -7.52 -18.07 -7.32
N SER A 454 -6.21 -17.94 -7.13
CA SER A 454 -5.47 -18.69 -6.12
C SER A 454 -5.95 -18.39 -4.70
N LEU A 455 -6.23 -17.11 -4.39
CA LEU A 455 -6.83 -16.72 -3.11
C LEU A 455 -8.24 -17.30 -2.93
N ALA A 456 -9.09 -17.23 -3.96
CA ALA A 456 -10.42 -17.83 -3.92
C ALA A 456 -10.35 -19.35 -3.65
N LYS A 457 -9.41 -20.05 -4.30
CA LYS A 457 -9.15 -21.47 -4.06
C LYS A 457 -8.68 -21.73 -2.64
N LEU A 458 -7.76 -20.93 -2.11
CA LEU A 458 -7.30 -21.06 -0.72
C LEU A 458 -8.43 -20.83 0.29
N MET A 459 -9.26 -19.83 0.05
CA MET A 459 -10.38 -19.50 0.93
C MET A 459 -11.42 -20.64 1.04
N LEU A 460 -11.52 -21.47 0.02
CA LEU A 460 -12.38 -22.66 0.01
C LEU A 460 -11.72 -23.89 0.68
N SER A 461 -10.44 -23.82 1.04
CA SER A 461 -9.68 -24.98 1.54
C SER A 461 -10.05 -25.46 2.93
N GLU A 462 -10.97 -24.79 3.63
CA GLU A 462 -11.38 -25.12 5.01
C GLU A 462 -10.20 -25.25 6.02
N ALA A 463 -9.01 -24.81 5.63
CA ALA A 463 -7.81 -24.81 6.45
C ALA A 463 -8.01 -23.96 7.70
N ASN A 464 -7.37 -24.32 8.83
CA ASN A 464 -7.43 -23.55 10.07
C ASN A 464 -6.13 -22.79 10.38
N PHE A 465 -5.10 -22.97 9.56
CA PHE A 465 -3.85 -22.23 9.61
C PHE A 465 -3.45 -21.80 8.19
N LEU A 466 -3.59 -20.51 7.89
CA LEU A 466 -3.22 -19.93 6.60
C LEU A 466 -1.78 -19.42 6.64
N ILE A 467 -0.99 -19.81 5.67
CA ILE A 467 0.36 -19.29 5.44
C ILE A 467 0.35 -18.57 4.09
N LEU A 468 0.64 -17.25 4.08
CA LEU A 468 0.53 -16.43 2.88
C LEU A 468 1.87 -15.75 2.59
N ASP A 469 2.40 -15.96 1.38
CA ASP A 469 3.64 -15.33 0.92
C ASP A 469 3.32 -14.20 -0.07
N GLU A 470 3.46 -12.95 0.37
CA GLU A 470 3.16 -11.71 -0.37
C GLU A 470 1.78 -11.72 -1.05
N PRO A 471 0.67 -11.93 -0.31
CA PRO A 471 -0.66 -12.11 -0.90
C PRO A 471 -1.22 -10.82 -1.52
N THR A 472 -0.64 -9.67 -1.23
CA THR A 472 -1.07 -8.35 -1.74
C THR A 472 -0.38 -7.97 -3.05
N ASN A 473 0.64 -8.71 -3.49
CA ASN A 473 1.37 -8.40 -4.72
C ASN A 473 0.46 -8.52 -5.95
N HIS A 474 0.56 -7.55 -6.85
CA HIS A 474 -0.23 -7.45 -8.08
C HIS A 474 -1.75 -7.30 -7.89
N LEU A 475 -2.24 -7.21 -6.65
CA LEU A 475 -3.64 -6.91 -6.38
C LEU A 475 -3.90 -5.40 -6.47
N ASP A 476 -5.02 -5.04 -7.09
CA ASP A 476 -5.51 -3.67 -7.02
C ASP A 476 -6.13 -3.35 -5.64
N ILE A 477 -6.35 -2.08 -5.38
CA ILE A 477 -6.84 -1.61 -4.08
C ILE A 477 -8.14 -2.31 -3.68
N ALA A 478 -9.08 -2.50 -4.62
CA ALA A 478 -10.34 -3.17 -4.34
C ALA A 478 -10.15 -4.66 -3.94
N SER A 479 -9.25 -5.37 -4.63
CA SER A 479 -8.91 -6.76 -4.30
C SER A 479 -8.20 -6.88 -2.94
N LYS A 480 -7.35 -5.91 -2.59
CA LYS A 480 -6.71 -5.84 -1.27
C LYS A 480 -7.73 -5.65 -0.15
N GLU A 481 -8.72 -4.75 -0.34
CA GLU A 481 -9.81 -4.53 0.62
C GLU A 481 -10.64 -5.81 0.87
N ILE A 482 -10.94 -6.55 -0.19
CA ILE A 482 -11.64 -7.84 -0.07
C ILE A 482 -10.81 -8.84 0.75
N LEU A 483 -9.51 -8.93 0.50
CA LEU A 483 -8.62 -9.81 1.25
C LEU A 483 -8.51 -9.39 2.72
N GLU A 484 -8.40 -8.10 3.01
CA GLU A 484 -8.38 -7.53 4.37
C GLU A 484 -9.65 -7.90 5.14
N GLU A 485 -10.84 -7.71 4.53
CA GLU A 485 -12.12 -8.05 5.14
C GLU A 485 -12.24 -9.56 5.39
N ALA A 486 -11.81 -10.37 4.41
CA ALA A 486 -11.81 -11.83 4.52
C ALA A 486 -10.91 -12.30 5.68
N LEU A 487 -9.68 -11.82 5.78
CA LEU A 487 -8.75 -12.19 6.86
C LEU A 487 -9.19 -11.66 8.23
N ASN A 488 -9.82 -10.50 8.30
CA ASN A 488 -10.36 -9.96 9.55
C ASN A 488 -11.57 -10.73 10.06
N SER A 489 -12.38 -11.29 9.17
CA SER A 489 -13.50 -12.15 9.52
C SER A 489 -13.10 -13.60 9.79
N TYR A 490 -11.90 -14.02 9.36
CA TYR A 490 -11.41 -15.38 9.53
C TYR A 490 -11.13 -15.71 11.01
N THR A 491 -11.72 -16.81 11.49
CA THR A 491 -11.62 -17.27 12.90
C THR A 491 -10.42 -18.18 13.16
N GLY A 492 -9.69 -18.60 12.11
CA GLY A 492 -8.48 -19.41 12.22
C GLY A 492 -7.23 -18.56 12.49
N THR A 493 -6.07 -19.15 12.29
CA THR A 493 -4.76 -18.53 12.51
C THR A 493 -4.15 -18.15 11.16
N VAL A 494 -3.49 -17.00 11.09
CA VAL A 494 -2.84 -16.53 9.86
C VAL A 494 -1.39 -16.19 10.14
N PHE A 495 -0.49 -16.68 9.30
CA PHE A 495 0.92 -16.31 9.29
C PHE A 495 1.29 -15.86 7.87
N TYR A 496 1.76 -14.62 7.72
CA TYR A 496 1.98 -14.08 6.39
C TYR A 496 3.20 -13.18 6.30
N VAL A 497 3.78 -13.13 5.09
CA VAL A 497 4.78 -12.15 4.69
C VAL A 497 4.10 -11.09 3.83
N SER A 498 4.32 -9.83 4.11
CA SER A 498 3.89 -8.74 3.24
C SER A 498 4.78 -7.51 3.40
N HIS A 499 4.92 -6.74 2.32
CA HIS A 499 5.52 -5.41 2.31
C HIS A 499 4.47 -4.30 2.28
N ASP A 500 3.19 -4.65 2.22
CA ASP A 500 2.07 -3.69 2.25
C ASP A 500 1.78 -3.26 3.69
N ARG A 501 2.29 -2.08 4.05
CA ARG A 501 2.17 -1.50 5.40
C ARG A 501 0.72 -1.26 5.82
N TYR A 502 -0.13 -0.85 4.89
CA TYR A 502 -1.55 -0.64 5.16
C TYR A 502 -2.25 -1.97 5.46
N PHE A 503 -1.98 -2.98 4.66
CA PHE A 503 -2.49 -4.34 4.86
C PHE A 503 -2.06 -4.90 6.22
N ILE A 504 -0.78 -4.77 6.58
CA ILE A 504 -0.27 -5.22 7.88
C ILE A 504 -0.98 -4.46 9.01
N ASN A 505 -1.13 -3.14 8.90
CA ASN A 505 -1.78 -2.32 9.92
C ASN A 505 -3.24 -2.71 10.15
N GLN A 506 -3.97 -3.09 9.09
CA GLN A 506 -5.37 -3.48 9.16
C GLN A 506 -5.60 -4.93 9.64
N THR A 507 -4.64 -5.83 9.42
CA THR A 507 -4.85 -7.26 9.63
C THR A 507 -4.00 -7.86 10.74
N ALA A 508 -2.78 -7.37 10.99
CA ALA A 508 -1.89 -7.95 11.98
C ALA A 508 -2.36 -7.69 13.42
N THR A 509 -2.29 -8.73 14.24
CA THR A 509 -2.38 -8.60 15.70
C THR A 509 -1.00 -8.65 16.35
N ARG A 510 0.01 -9.07 15.58
CA ARG A 510 1.37 -9.26 16.02
C ARG A 510 2.33 -9.25 14.83
N ILE A 511 3.50 -8.66 15.01
CA ILE A 511 4.55 -8.57 13.99
C ILE A 511 5.81 -9.28 14.50
N LEU A 512 6.40 -10.09 13.62
CA LEU A 512 7.72 -10.66 13.78
C LEU A 512 8.66 -10.00 12.79
N ASP A 513 9.67 -9.28 13.26
CA ASP A 513 10.67 -8.63 12.41
C ASP A 513 11.94 -9.48 12.34
N LEU A 514 12.26 -9.96 11.13
CA LEU A 514 13.47 -10.72 10.86
C LEU A 514 14.60 -9.76 10.49
N THR A 515 15.35 -9.34 11.49
CA THR A 515 16.46 -8.39 11.34
C THR A 515 17.72 -8.93 12.03
N ASN A 516 18.90 -8.61 11.48
CA ASN A 516 20.20 -9.07 11.99
C ASN A 516 20.27 -10.59 12.26
N GLN A 517 19.64 -11.42 11.41
CA GLN A 517 19.54 -12.88 11.53
C GLN A 517 18.74 -13.38 12.76
N ALA A 518 18.07 -12.50 13.49
CA ALA A 518 17.24 -12.78 14.66
C ALA A 518 15.79 -12.32 14.45
N ILE A 519 14.87 -12.81 15.25
CA ILE A 519 13.47 -12.37 15.28
C ILE A 519 13.22 -11.46 16.47
N VAL A 520 12.69 -10.26 16.18
CA VAL A 520 12.14 -9.36 17.20
C VAL A 520 10.62 -9.42 17.15
N ASN A 521 9.99 -9.55 18.32
CA ASN A 521 8.54 -9.72 18.44
C ASN A 521 7.87 -8.41 18.88
N TYR A 522 6.84 -7.98 18.15
CA TYR A 522 6.03 -6.81 18.43
C TYR A 522 4.57 -7.21 18.55
N ILE A 523 3.96 -7.00 19.73
CA ILE A 523 2.56 -7.35 19.98
C ILE A 523 1.70 -6.13 19.63
N GLY A 524 1.29 -6.04 18.36
CA GLY A 524 0.53 -4.90 17.85
C GLY A 524 0.44 -4.88 16.34
N ASP A 525 -0.07 -3.75 15.86
CA ASP A 525 -0.16 -3.37 14.46
C ASP A 525 1.14 -2.72 13.95
N TYR A 526 1.10 -2.22 12.70
CA TYR A 526 2.26 -1.61 12.10
C TYR A 526 2.64 -0.26 12.70
N ASP A 527 1.67 0.51 13.20
CA ASP A 527 1.95 1.80 13.85
C ASP A 527 2.70 1.57 15.18
N TYR A 528 2.28 0.57 15.97
CA TYR A 528 3.01 0.16 17.16
C TYR A 528 4.45 -0.32 16.85
N TYR A 529 4.61 -1.08 15.76
CA TYR A 529 5.94 -1.50 15.31
C TYR A 529 6.85 -0.31 15.02
N LEU A 530 6.34 0.72 14.29
CA LEU A 530 7.14 1.92 13.98
C LEU A 530 7.57 2.68 15.23
N GLU A 531 6.67 2.78 16.22
CA GLU A 531 6.94 3.48 17.46
C GLU A 531 8.03 2.79 18.31
N LYS A 532 8.06 1.45 18.29
CA LYS A 532 8.96 0.65 19.15
C LYS A 532 10.14 0.00 18.43
N LYS A 533 10.26 0.20 17.09
CA LYS A 533 11.27 -0.47 16.27
C LYS A 533 12.69 -0.26 16.80
N GLU A 534 13.09 0.99 17.01
CA GLU A 534 14.46 1.31 17.43
C GLU A 534 14.79 0.69 18.79
N GLU A 535 13.91 0.90 19.77
CA GLU A 535 14.09 0.42 21.15
C GLU A 535 14.23 -1.10 21.23
N LEU A 536 13.30 -1.84 20.59
CA LEU A 536 13.27 -3.30 20.70
C LEU A 536 14.30 -3.98 19.78
N THR A 537 14.61 -3.39 18.63
CA THR A 537 15.68 -3.93 17.77
C THR A 537 17.05 -3.81 18.44
N GLU A 538 17.34 -2.68 19.09
CA GLU A 538 18.59 -2.49 19.82
C GLU A 538 18.73 -3.46 21.00
N LYS A 539 17.62 -3.75 21.69
CA LYS A 539 17.57 -4.65 22.85
C LYS A 539 17.69 -6.14 22.47
N TYR A 540 17.04 -6.58 21.37
CA TYR A 540 16.87 -8.02 21.07
C TYR A 540 17.58 -8.51 19.80
N ALA A 541 17.98 -7.61 18.92
CA ALA A 541 18.74 -7.93 17.70
C ALA A 541 19.85 -6.88 17.44
N PRO A 542 20.81 -6.69 18.36
CA PRO A 542 21.89 -5.72 18.18
C PRO A 542 22.73 -6.06 16.94
N ALA A 543 23.23 -5.05 16.24
CA ALA A 543 24.09 -5.24 15.09
C ALA A 543 25.40 -5.95 15.47
N ALA A 544 25.94 -6.81 14.62
CA ALA A 544 27.07 -7.71 14.91
C ALA A 544 28.35 -7.02 15.45
N ALA A 545 28.52 -5.70 15.24
CA ALA A 545 29.62 -4.93 15.80
C ALA A 545 29.55 -4.74 17.33
N GLN A 546 28.37 -4.86 17.94
CA GLN A 546 28.15 -4.77 19.40
C GLN A 546 28.13 -6.15 20.07
N ALA A 547 27.85 -7.23 19.33
CA ALA A 547 27.69 -8.59 19.84
C ALA A 547 28.99 -9.26 20.35
N VAL A 548 30.16 -8.71 20.08
CA VAL A 548 31.46 -9.31 20.49
C VAL A 548 31.70 -9.20 22.01
N THR A 549 30.96 -8.35 22.72
CA THR A 549 31.12 -8.15 24.16
C THR A 549 30.19 -8.99 25.04
N GLU A 550 29.12 -9.60 24.48
CA GLU A 550 28.08 -10.30 25.28
C GLU A 550 27.93 -11.82 25.00
N ALA A 551 28.82 -12.43 24.23
CA ALA A 551 28.76 -13.85 23.85
C ALA A 551 28.95 -14.87 25.00
N LYS A 552 28.43 -14.62 26.18
CA LYS A 552 28.47 -15.55 27.34
C LYS A 552 27.11 -15.96 27.94
N GLN A 553 25.98 -15.65 27.28
CA GLN A 553 24.64 -16.02 27.81
C GLN A 553 23.72 -16.68 26.77
N ALA A 554 24.20 -17.67 26.02
CA ALA A 554 23.45 -18.34 24.97
C ALA A 554 22.73 -19.65 25.41
N SER A 555 22.15 -19.70 26.61
CA SER A 555 21.41 -20.91 27.02
C SER A 555 19.92 -20.71 27.40
N ASP A 556 19.35 -19.52 27.16
CA ASP A 556 17.98 -19.22 27.62
C ASP A 556 17.03 -18.57 26.56
N ASN A 557 17.23 -18.84 25.25
CA ASN A 557 16.41 -18.22 24.21
C ASN A 557 14.91 -18.51 24.32
N LYS A 558 14.49 -19.66 24.84
CA LYS A 558 13.06 -19.98 25.04
C LYS A 558 12.45 -19.21 26.20
N LEU A 559 13.22 -19.02 27.29
CA LEU A 559 12.81 -18.21 28.45
C LEU A 559 12.81 -16.71 28.10
N SER A 560 13.80 -16.22 27.36
CA SER A 560 13.88 -14.82 26.93
C SER A 560 12.72 -14.43 26.01
N TRP A 561 12.29 -15.33 25.11
CA TRP A 561 11.19 -15.07 24.20
C TRP A 561 9.82 -15.02 24.90
N GLN A 562 9.56 -15.93 25.87
CA GLN A 562 8.35 -15.89 26.69
C GLN A 562 8.31 -14.65 27.58
N GLN A 563 9.45 -14.28 28.19
CA GLN A 563 9.58 -13.06 28.97
C GLN A 563 9.35 -11.81 28.12
N GLN A 564 9.90 -11.76 26.90
CA GLN A 564 9.67 -10.68 25.95
C GLN A 564 8.17 -10.52 25.62
N LYS A 565 7.47 -11.61 25.33
CA LYS A 565 6.04 -11.60 25.03
C LYS A 565 5.20 -11.13 26.22
N GLU A 566 5.51 -11.60 27.43
CA GLU A 566 4.80 -11.21 28.65
C GLU A 566 5.06 -9.75 29.01
N GLU A 567 6.31 -9.31 28.90
CA GLU A 567 6.71 -7.93 29.20
C GLU A 567 6.06 -6.93 28.25
N GLN A 568 6.10 -7.20 26.94
CA GLN A 568 5.43 -6.37 25.93
C GLN A 568 3.90 -6.37 26.07
N ALA A 569 3.28 -7.53 26.35
CA ALA A 569 1.85 -7.59 26.59
C ALA A 569 1.43 -6.76 27.83
N ARG A 570 2.27 -6.77 28.88
CA ARG A 570 2.06 -6.00 30.11
C ARG A 570 2.22 -4.50 29.86
N GLN A 571 3.26 -4.12 29.11
CA GLN A 571 3.54 -2.74 28.75
C GLN A 571 2.44 -2.16 27.87
N ARG A 572 2.02 -2.88 26.81
CA ARG A 572 0.92 -2.45 25.94
C ARG A 572 -0.41 -2.32 26.67
N LYS A 573 -0.69 -3.21 27.65
CA LYS A 573 -1.90 -3.10 28.47
C LYS A 573 -1.87 -1.80 29.29
N ARG A 574 -0.70 -1.47 29.88
CA ARG A 574 -0.48 -0.23 30.62
C ARG A 574 -0.64 1.00 29.73
N GLU A 575 -0.03 1.01 28.54
CA GLU A 575 -0.16 2.11 27.56
C GLU A 575 -1.61 2.31 27.08
N ASN A 576 -2.35 1.23 26.81
CA ASN A 576 -3.75 1.31 26.42
C ASN A 576 -4.65 1.80 27.56
N GLU A 577 -4.34 1.46 28.81
CA GLU A 577 -5.04 1.99 29.97
C GLU A 577 -4.73 3.48 30.16
N LEU A 578 -3.46 3.89 29.97
CA LEU A 578 -3.04 5.28 30.02
C LEU A 578 -3.79 6.13 28.98
N LYS A 579 -3.78 5.72 27.70
CA LYS A 579 -4.53 6.42 26.62
C LYS A 579 -6.02 6.55 26.89
N LYS A 580 -6.64 5.55 27.51
CA LYS A 580 -8.07 5.64 27.91
C LYS A 580 -8.31 6.64 29.02
N VAL A 581 -7.40 6.70 29.99
CA VAL A 581 -7.48 7.67 31.10
C VAL A 581 -7.28 9.08 30.55
N GLU A 582 -6.30 9.31 29.69
CA GLU A 582 -6.04 10.61 29.04
C GLU A 582 -7.23 11.09 28.21
N ALA A 583 -7.81 10.23 27.36
CA ALA A 583 -8.98 10.58 26.57
C ALA A 583 -10.19 10.95 27.45
N ARG A 584 -10.36 10.26 28.59
CA ARG A 584 -11.45 10.57 29.52
C ARG A 584 -11.21 11.88 30.28
N ILE A 585 -9.97 12.18 30.64
CA ILE A 585 -9.58 13.47 31.25
C ILE A 585 -9.90 14.60 30.27
N GLU A 586 -9.50 14.51 29.00
CA GLU A 586 -9.75 15.52 27.98
C GLU A 586 -11.26 15.78 27.76
N GLU A 587 -12.06 14.71 27.73
CA GLU A 587 -13.52 14.80 27.63
C GLU A 587 -14.13 15.55 28.81
N LEU A 588 -13.70 15.22 30.04
CA LEU A 588 -14.22 15.84 31.26
C LEU A 588 -13.75 17.29 31.42
N GLU A 589 -12.51 17.60 31.09
CA GLU A 589 -12.01 18.99 31.08
C GLU A 589 -12.76 19.88 30.07
N THR A 590 -13.07 19.30 28.88
CA THR A 590 -13.86 20.02 27.89
C THR A 590 -15.27 20.29 28.41
N ARG A 591 -15.87 19.30 29.05
CA ARG A 591 -17.20 19.43 29.64
C ARG A 591 -17.25 20.43 30.82
N ASP A 592 -16.22 20.44 31.66
CA ASP A 592 -16.08 21.40 32.75
C ASP A 592 -16.02 22.85 32.23
N LYS A 593 -15.26 23.11 31.16
CA LYS A 593 -15.22 24.42 30.50
C LYS A 593 -16.57 24.81 29.90
N GLU A 594 -17.29 23.88 29.24
CA GLU A 594 -18.64 24.15 28.72
C GLU A 594 -19.63 24.53 29.83
N ILE A 595 -19.53 23.86 30.98
CA ILE A 595 -20.38 24.20 32.15
C ILE A 595 -20.06 25.60 32.65
N ASP A 596 -18.78 25.95 32.76
CA ASP A 596 -18.37 27.31 33.18
C ASP A 596 -18.85 28.38 32.23
N GLU A 597 -18.71 28.18 30.91
CA GLU A 597 -19.24 29.10 29.89
C GLU A 597 -20.77 29.23 29.96
N THR A 598 -21.45 28.10 30.20
CA THR A 598 -22.91 28.06 30.30
C THR A 598 -23.42 28.75 31.55
N MET A 599 -22.71 28.64 32.68
CA MET A 599 -23.08 29.31 33.94
C MET A 599 -22.93 30.83 33.89
N ILE A 600 -22.12 31.37 32.98
CA ILE A 600 -21.92 32.82 32.80
C ILE A 600 -23.08 33.46 31.99
N LEU A 601 -23.89 32.68 31.26
CA LEU A 601 -24.98 33.20 30.44
C LEU A 601 -26.07 33.86 31.30
N PRO A 602 -26.56 35.10 30.94
CA PRO A 602 -27.52 35.86 31.74
C PRO A 602 -28.84 35.13 32.02
N ASP A 603 -29.27 34.28 31.10
CA ASP A 603 -30.54 33.54 31.21
C ASP A 603 -30.46 32.38 32.22
N ILE A 604 -29.26 31.84 32.44
CA ILE A 604 -29.01 30.71 33.35
C ILE A 604 -28.65 31.21 34.75
N CYS A 605 -27.89 32.30 34.86
CA CYS A 605 -27.58 32.93 36.16
C CYS A 605 -28.82 33.34 36.96
N THR A 606 -29.96 33.61 36.32
CA THR A 606 -31.21 33.95 36.97
C THR A 606 -32.07 32.75 37.35
N ASN A 607 -31.75 31.55 36.84
CA ASN A 607 -32.47 30.29 37.10
C ASN A 607 -31.78 29.46 38.16
N VAL A 608 -32.16 29.62 39.42
CA VAL A 608 -31.58 28.94 40.58
C VAL A 608 -31.59 27.39 40.46
N ALA A 609 -32.62 26.84 39.81
CA ALA A 609 -32.75 25.39 39.66
C ALA A 609 -31.74 24.80 38.64
N GLU A 610 -31.46 25.50 37.54
CA GLU A 610 -30.49 25.11 36.53
C GLU A 610 -29.04 25.32 36.99
N CYS A 611 -28.75 26.46 37.65
CA CYS A 611 -27.48 26.69 38.31
C CYS A 611 -27.13 25.59 39.34
N ALA A 612 -28.12 25.16 40.13
CA ALA A 612 -27.89 24.07 41.11
C ALA A 612 -27.63 22.72 40.46
N LYS A 613 -28.21 22.42 39.27
CA LYS A 613 -27.92 21.23 38.50
C LYS A 613 -26.50 21.24 37.91
N LEU A 614 -26.13 22.34 37.27
CA LEU A 614 -24.80 22.51 36.67
C LEU A 614 -23.70 22.51 37.74
N SER A 615 -23.94 23.11 38.91
CA SER A 615 -23.01 23.09 40.03
C SER A 615 -22.81 21.67 40.59
N LYS A 616 -23.87 20.84 40.63
CA LYS A 616 -23.74 19.43 41.03
C LYS A 616 -22.98 18.59 39.97
N GLU A 617 -23.25 18.82 38.69
CA GLU A 617 -22.54 18.17 37.59
C GLU A 617 -21.06 18.54 37.63
N LYS A 618 -20.71 19.81 37.83
CA LYS A 618 -19.33 20.26 37.98
C LYS A 618 -18.63 19.62 39.17
N ALA A 619 -19.29 19.53 40.33
CA ALA A 619 -18.71 18.88 41.50
C ALA A 619 -18.42 17.38 41.26
N ALA A 620 -19.31 16.67 40.53
CA ALA A 620 -19.10 15.28 40.18
C ALA A 620 -17.95 15.10 39.15
N ILE A 621 -17.83 16.00 38.16
CA ILE A 621 -16.72 16.03 37.20
C ILE A 621 -15.39 16.27 37.93
N THR A 622 -15.33 17.20 38.89
CA THR A 622 -14.11 17.48 39.64
C THR A 622 -13.66 16.26 40.45
N GLU A 623 -14.58 15.55 41.11
CA GLU A 623 -14.27 14.32 41.86
C GLU A 623 -13.81 13.18 40.92
N GLU A 624 -14.41 13.03 39.72
CA GLU A 624 -13.99 12.05 38.71
C GLU A 624 -12.60 12.39 38.15
N LEU A 625 -12.31 13.66 37.88
CA LEU A 625 -11.00 14.13 37.43
C LEU A 625 -9.89 13.86 38.44
N GLU A 626 -10.11 14.14 39.74
CA GLU A 626 -9.13 13.84 40.77
C GLU A 626 -8.77 12.34 40.79
N GLY A 627 -9.76 11.45 40.72
CA GLY A 627 -9.52 10.01 40.68
C GLY A 627 -8.85 9.53 39.36
N LEU A 628 -9.07 10.22 38.24
CA LEU A 628 -8.41 9.93 36.98
C LEU A 628 -6.97 10.43 36.94
N TYR A 629 -6.66 11.57 37.54
CA TYR A 629 -5.29 12.07 37.67
C TYR A 629 -4.44 11.16 38.58
N GLU A 630 -4.98 10.65 39.70
CA GLU A 630 -4.30 9.67 40.52
C GLU A 630 -3.96 8.39 39.73
N LYS A 631 -4.94 7.88 38.92
CA LYS A 631 -4.68 6.71 38.05
C LYS A 631 -3.69 7.02 36.93
N TRP A 632 -3.69 8.24 36.42
CA TRP A 632 -2.73 8.66 35.41
C TRP A 632 -1.30 8.67 35.96
N GLU A 633 -1.10 9.21 37.19
CA GLU A 633 0.20 9.17 37.87
C GLU A 633 0.69 7.74 38.18
N GLU A 634 -0.21 6.80 38.49
CA GLU A 634 0.15 5.39 38.69
C GLU A 634 0.54 4.68 37.40
N LEU A 635 -0.03 5.12 36.26
CA LEU A 635 0.19 4.51 34.94
C LEU A 635 1.30 5.21 34.14
N ALA A 636 1.59 6.46 34.38
CA ALA A 636 2.68 7.20 33.77
C ALA A 636 4.02 6.80 34.36
#